data_5d0d56f2e2dd458903981ba918ea5689
#
_entry.id   5d0d56f2e2dd458903981ba918ea5689
#
_cell.length_a   1.000
_cell.length_b   1.000
_cell.length_c   1.000
_cell.angle_alpha   90.00
_cell.angle_beta   90.00
_cell.angle_gamma   90.00
#
_symmetry.space_group_name_H-M   'P 1'
#
loop_
_entity.id
_entity.type
_entity.pdbx_description
1 polymer ?
#
loop_
_entity_poly.entity_id
_entity_poly.type
_entity_poly.pdbx_seq_one_letter_code
_entity_poly.pdbx_strand_id
1 'polypeptide(L)'
;MEEKKIPYVEEEYDVVVVGAGHAGCEAALACARLGLETIIFTVSVDSIAMMPCNPNIGGSSKGHLVREIDALGGEMGKNIDKTFIQSKMLNKSKGPAVHSLRAQADKMNYSMEMRKTLQNTDHLTIRQAEVSEIITETTVLENGKEIQKMKGVKTFSGAVYHCKAVVLCTGTYLRARCLTGEMITYTGPNGLQAANHLTDSLKAHGIEMFRFKTGTPARIDKRSVDFSKMQEQKGDERVVPFSFTTNPEDVQIDQVSCWLTYTNDKTHEIIRNNLDRSPIYAGIIEGTGPRYCPSIEDKVVKFADKDRHQIFIEPEGINTNEMYVGGMSSSLPEDVQHEMYRTLPGLEHVKIVRNAYAIEYDCINPNQLYATLEFKNIKGLFSGGQFNGSSGYEEAACQGLVAGINAAMSILGKEPLILDRSEAYIGVLIDDLVTKENHEPYRMMTSRAEYRLLLRQDNADLRLSKKGYEIGLISQERYDWVCQKEVLIQKEIERVAGVKIGANKEVQALLESYGSIPLNTGTTLTELIRRPELDYEKLAVIDKERPELPYDVVEQVNINIKYDGYIVRQIKQVEHYKKLENKKIAEDFDYDEVPSLRIEARQKLKLYKPLSIGQASRISGVSPADISVLLVYMEQMKYHKGNIK
;
A
#
# COMPACT_ATOMS: atom_id res chain seq x y z
N MET A 1 -1.91 -12.95 -54.11
CA MET A 1 -2.28 -11.59 -53.66
C MET A 1 -1.32 -11.25 -52.52
N GLU A 2 -0.44 -10.29 -52.74
CA GLU A 2 0.37 -9.76 -51.66
C GLU A 2 -0.59 -9.16 -50.61
N GLU A 3 -0.55 -9.65 -49.38
CA GLU A 3 -1.23 -9.01 -48.26
C GLU A 3 -0.69 -7.57 -48.14
N LYS A 4 -1.53 -6.59 -48.45
CA LYS A 4 -1.21 -5.20 -48.20
C LYS A 4 -0.95 -5.06 -46.71
N LYS A 5 0.32 -4.94 -46.32
CA LYS A 5 0.68 -4.55 -44.93
C LYS A 5 -0.03 -3.24 -44.63
N ILE A 6 -0.97 -3.27 -43.68
CA ILE A 6 -1.61 -2.06 -43.16
C ILE A 6 -0.52 -1.31 -42.35
N PRO A 7 -0.21 -0.04 -42.70
CA PRO A 7 0.74 0.74 -41.90
C PRO A 7 0.25 0.89 -40.46
N TYR A 8 1.13 0.67 -39.49
CA TYR A 8 0.85 0.90 -38.07
C TYR A 8 2.00 1.69 -37.45
N VAL A 9 1.73 2.31 -36.30
CA VAL A 9 2.75 3.00 -35.50
C VAL A 9 3.66 1.93 -34.87
N GLU A 10 4.97 2.15 -34.97
CA GLU A 10 6.01 1.33 -34.36
C GLU A 10 7.02 2.25 -33.68
N GLU A 11 7.18 2.11 -32.36
CA GLU A 11 8.05 2.92 -31.54
C GLU A 11 8.84 2.03 -30.57
N GLU A 12 9.96 2.55 -30.05
CA GLU A 12 10.85 1.86 -29.10
C GLU A 12 11.01 2.68 -27.82
N TYR A 13 10.92 2.00 -26.69
CA TYR A 13 11.13 2.51 -25.35
C TYR A 13 11.96 1.52 -24.52
N ASP A 14 12.52 1.95 -23.39
CA ASP A 14 13.15 1.03 -22.44
C ASP A 14 12.08 0.29 -21.63
N VAL A 15 11.06 1.01 -21.13
CA VAL A 15 10.01 0.47 -20.28
C VAL A 15 8.62 0.89 -20.77
N VAL A 16 7.72 -0.05 -20.79
CA VAL A 16 6.27 0.17 -20.99
C VAL A 16 5.54 -0.06 -19.67
N VAL A 17 4.73 0.91 -19.23
CA VAL A 17 3.84 0.78 -18.09
C VAL A 17 2.39 0.76 -18.58
N VAL A 18 1.63 -0.26 -18.18
CA VAL A 18 0.24 -0.46 -18.62
C VAL A 18 -0.72 -0.13 -17.47
N GLY A 19 -1.40 1.00 -17.58
CA GLY A 19 -2.31 1.53 -16.57
C GLY A 19 -1.70 2.70 -15.79
N ALA A 20 -2.41 3.82 -15.71
CA ALA A 20 -1.99 5.05 -15.04
C ALA A 20 -2.78 5.32 -13.72
N GLY A 21 -3.11 4.26 -12.98
CA GLY A 21 -3.53 4.34 -11.58
C GLY A 21 -2.34 4.59 -10.65
N HIS A 22 -2.56 4.52 -9.33
CA HIS A 22 -1.50 4.79 -8.35
C HIS A 22 -0.24 3.93 -8.56
N ALA A 23 -0.39 2.65 -8.88
CA ALA A 23 0.75 1.76 -9.17
C ALA A 23 1.51 2.19 -10.42
N GLY A 24 0.79 2.45 -11.52
CA GLY A 24 1.43 2.83 -12.78
C GLY A 24 2.13 4.18 -12.71
N CYS A 25 1.56 5.16 -12.01
CA CYS A 25 2.22 6.45 -11.80
C CYS A 25 3.56 6.30 -11.07
N GLU A 26 3.59 5.56 -9.97
CA GLU A 26 4.84 5.32 -9.23
C GLU A 26 5.86 4.53 -10.05
N ALA A 27 5.42 3.50 -10.80
CA ALA A 27 6.30 2.70 -11.65
C ALA A 27 6.93 3.54 -12.77
N ALA A 28 6.12 4.34 -13.46
CA ALA A 28 6.58 5.18 -14.56
C ALA A 28 7.53 6.29 -14.09
N LEU A 29 7.21 6.95 -12.97
CA LEU A 29 8.08 7.96 -12.37
C LEU A 29 9.41 7.36 -11.92
N ALA A 30 9.40 6.17 -11.33
CA ALA A 30 10.63 5.49 -10.93
C ALA A 30 11.55 5.21 -12.13
N CYS A 31 11.01 4.62 -13.20
CA CYS A 31 11.77 4.30 -14.40
C CYS A 31 12.32 5.56 -15.10
N ALA A 32 11.48 6.57 -15.30
CA ALA A 32 11.87 7.81 -15.98
C ALA A 32 12.92 8.60 -15.18
N ARG A 33 12.75 8.72 -13.85
CA ARG A 33 13.71 9.40 -12.96
C ARG A 33 15.06 8.67 -12.87
N LEU A 34 15.10 7.39 -13.21
CA LEU A 34 16.34 6.61 -13.36
C LEU A 34 16.96 6.71 -14.77
N GLY A 35 16.42 7.58 -15.62
CA GLY A 35 16.95 7.92 -16.95
C GLY A 35 16.56 6.93 -18.05
N LEU A 36 15.49 6.16 -17.88
CA LEU A 36 14.98 5.23 -18.89
C LEU A 36 13.82 5.83 -19.68
N GLU A 37 13.88 5.73 -21.02
CA GLU A 37 12.78 6.12 -21.89
C GLU A 37 11.56 5.25 -21.59
N THR A 38 10.56 5.88 -21.00
CA THR A 38 9.39 5.21 -20.43
C THR A 38 8.10 5.72 -21.08
N ILE A 39 7.22 4.80 -21.46
CA ILE A 39 5.86 5.15 -21.90
C ILE A 39 4.83 4.55 -20.96
N ILE A 40 3.86 5.37 -20.54
CA ILE A 40 2.73 4.93 -19.72
C ILE A 40 1.42 4.97 -20.51
N PHE A 41 0.72 3.84 -20.56
CA PHE A 41 -0.57 3.71 -21.22
C PHE A 41 -1.72 3.86 -20.24
N THR A 42 -2.77 4.52 -20.66
CA THR A 42 -4.04 4.63 -19.92
C THR A 42 -5.23 4.56 -20.88
N VAL A 43 -6.36 4.05 -20.43
CA VAL A 43 -7.62 4.09 -21.19
C VAL A 43 -8.23 5.49 -21.25
N SER A 44 -7.83 6.37 -20.30
CA SER A 44 -8.22 7.78 -20.28
C SER A 44 -7.18 8.61 -19.54
N VAL A 45 -6.64 9.65 -20.17
CA VAL A 45 -5.70 10.60 -19.53
C VAL A 45 -6.36 11.41 -18.41
N ASP A 46 -7.68 11.55 -18.42
CA ASP A 46 -8.43 12.25 -17.39
C ASP A 46 -8.66 11.40 -16.13
N SER A 47 -8.31 10.11 -16.19
CA SER A 47 -8.39 9.18 -15.06
C SER A 47 -7.04 8.83 -14.43
N ILE A 48 -5.98 9.54 -14.76
CA ILE A 48 -4.65 9.36 -14.15
C ILE A 48 -4.75 9.57 -12.64
N ALA A 49 -4.25 8.61 -11.87
CA ALA A 49 -4.29 8.58 -10.40
C ALA A 49 -5.69 8.85 -9.81
N MET A 50 -6.76 8.50 -10.55
CA MET A 50 -8.12 8.68 -10.08
C MET A 50 -8.38 7.85 -8.82
N MET A 51 -9.19 8.41 -7.92
CA MET A 51 -9.63 7.77 -6.68
C MET A 51 -11.10 7.32 -6.80
N PRO A 52 -11.40 6.18 -7.44
CA PRO A 52 -12.78 5.81 -7.75
C PRO A 52 -13.59 5.33 -6.53
N CYS A 53 -12.92 4.97 -5.45
CA CYS A 53 -13.55 4.59 -4.18
C CYS A 53 -13.47 5.76 -3.18
N ASN A 54 -12.84 5.57 -2.03
CA ASN A 54 -12.78 6.58 -0.97
C ASN A 54 -11.85 7.76 -1.35
N PRO A 55 -12.12 8.97 -0.80
CA PRO A 55 -11.31 10.16 -1.05
C PRO A 55 -10.12 10.29 -0.08
N ASN A 56 -9.54 9.19 0.38
CA ASN A 56 -8.54 9.21 1.43
C ASN A 56 -7.22 8.58 0.98
N ILE A 57 -6.11 9.16 1.44
CA ILE A 57 -4.77 8.57 1.41
C ILE A 57 -4.33 8.35 2.87
N GLY A 58 -3.74 7.19 3.13
CA GLY A 58 -3.31 6.80 4.47
C GLY A 58 -4.39 6.12 5.31
N GLY A 59 -4.22 6.16 6.63
CA GLY A 59 -5.01 5.40 7.59
C GLY A 59 -4.20 4.28 8.22
N SER A 60 -4.85 3.45 9.05
CA SER A 60 -4.16 2.39 9.81
C SER A 60 -3.36 1.46 8.87
N SER A 61 -2.07 1.31 9.11
CA SER A 61 -1.05 0.64 8.28
C SER A 61 -0.76 1.30 6.93
N LYS A 62 -1.70 2.01 6.34
CA LYS A 62 -1.56 2.64 5.03
C LYS A 62 -0.71 3.91 5.09
N GLY A 63 -0.82 4.71 6.15
CA GLY A 63 0.09 5.82 6.40
C GLY A 63 1.56 5.39 6.46
N HIS A 64 1.83 4.18 6.96
CA HIS A 64 3.16 3.58 6.95
C HIS A 64 3.64 3.35 5.52
N LEU A 65 2.80 2.76 4.65
CA LEU A 65 3.14 2.54 3.24
C LEU A 65 3.46 3.84 2.51
N VAL A 66 2.65 4.89 2.69
CA VAL A 66 2.88 6.19 2.04
C VAL A 66 4.21 6.82 2.48
N ARG A 67 4.52 6.75 3.78
CA ARG A 67 5.80 7.23 4.31
C ARG A 67 6.99 6.43 3.78
N GLU A 68 6.84 5.12 3.61
CA GLU A 68 7.87 4.26 3.02
C GLU A 68 8.04 4.50 1.51
N ILE A 69 6.94 4.73 0.77
CA ILE A 69 6.98 5.18 -0.63
C ILE A 69 7.78 6.48 -0.75
N ASP A 70 7.48 7.48 0.09
CA ASP A 70 8.20 8.76 0.08
C ASP A 70 9.67 8.57 0.44
N ALA A 71 9.99 7.77 1.47
CA ALA A 71 11.36 7.51 1.90
C ALA A 71 12.22 6.83 0.81
N LEU A 72 11.60 6.09 -0.11
CA LEU A 72 12.26 5.49 -1.29
C LEU A 72 12.32 6.42 -2.51
N GLY A 73 11.70 7.61 -2.45
CA GLY A 73 11.68 8.58 -3.55
C GLY A 73 10.42 8.57 -4.41
N GLY A 74 9.34 7.89 -3.97
CA GLY A 74 8.05 7.91 -4.63
C GLY A 74 7.30 9.25 -4.51
N GLU A 75 6.13 9.35 -5.13
CA GLU A 75 5.42 10.63 -5.32
C GLU A 75 4.13 10.77 -4.49
N MET A 76 3.48 9.66 -4.09
CA MET A 76 2.16 9.70 -3.44
C MET A 76 2.13 10.61 -2.21
N GLY A 77 3.17 10.60 -1.37
CA GLY A 77 3.29 11.45 -0.18
C GLY A 77 3.34 12.94 -0.54
N LYS A 78 4.12 13.31 -1.53
CA LYS A 78 4.23 14.69 -2.02
C LYS A 78 2.95 15.17 -2.69
N ASN A 79 2.29 14.28 -3.45
CA ASN A 79 1.07 14.60 -4.16
C ASN A 79 -0.10 14.86 -3.20
N ILE A 80 -0.24 14.03 -2.15
CA ILE A 80 -1.30 14.26 -1.16
C ILE A 80 -1.04 15.49 -0.30
N ASP A 81 0.21 15.81 0.04
CA ASP A 81 0.55 17.01 0.81
C ASP A 81 0.17 18.32 0.09
N LYS A 82 0.11 18.31 -1.24
CA LYS A 82 -0.34 19.46 -2.06
C LYS A 82 -1.86 19.53 -2.25
N THR A 83 -2.59 18.43 -1.98
CA THR A 83 -3.98 18.28 -2.45
C THR A 83 -4.96 17.81 -1.38
N PHE A 84 -4.51 17.64 -0.14
CA PHE A 84 -5.41 17.29 0.94
C PHE A 84 -6.30 18.46 1.36
N ILE A 85 -7.46 18.12 1.91
CA ILE A 85 -8.45 19.06 2.44
C ILE A 85 -8.74 18.84 3.92
N GLN A 86 -8.30 17.72 4.48
CA GLN A 86 -8.27 17.43 5.92
C GLN A 86 -7.15 16.43 6.21
N SER A 87 -6.48 16.59 7.35
CA SER A 87 -5.46 15.67 7.84
C SER A 87 -5.72 15.28 9.29
N LYS A 88 -5.45 14.01 9.61
CA LYS A 88 -5.63 13.46 10.96
C LYS A 88 -4.65 12.35 11.26
N MET A 89 -4.06 12.38 12.45
CA MET A 89 -3.30 11.26 13.00
C MET A 89 -4.24 10.31 13.72
N LEU A 90 -4.36 9.09 13.21
CA LEU A 90 -5.17 8.04 13.82
C LEU A 90 -4.39 7.29 14.91
N ASN A 91 -5.12 6.68 15.84
CA ASN A 91 -4.60 5.84 16.93
C ASN A 91 -3.63 6.55 17.91
N LYS A 92 -3.72 7.87 18.07
CA LYS A 92 -2.87 8.65 19.01
C LYS A 92 -2.84 8.06 20.42
N SER A 93 -3.94 7.47 20.88
CA SER A 93 -4.06 6.86 22.21
C SER A 93 -3.40 5.48 22.35
N LYS A 94 -2.93 4.87 21.24
CA LYS A 94 -2.43 3.48 21.22
C LYS A 94 -0.91 3.35 21.16
N GLY A 95 -0.18 4.43 21.15
CA GLY A 95 1.28 4.45 21.04
C GLY A 95 1.80 4.42 19.58
N PRO A 96 3.12 4.74 19.41
CA PRO A 96 3.71 5.09 18.12
C PRO A 96 3.74 3.96 17.09
N ALA A 97 3.75 2.71 17.52
CA ALA A 97 3.77 1.54 16.63
C ALA A 97 2.55 1.44 15.70
N VAL A 98 1.45 2.15 15.99
CA VAL A 98 0.20 2.12 15.22
C VAL A 98 -0.33 3.52 14.91
N HIS A 99 0.40 4.58 15.25
CA HIS A 99 0.09 5.93 14.79
C HIS A 99 0.06 5.92 13.26
N SER A 100 -0.97 6.50 12.67
CA SER A 100 -1.13 6.44 11.22
C SER A 100 -1.74 7.72 10.69
N LEU A 101 -1.04 8.40 9.81
CA LEU A 101 -1.54 9.56 9.08
C LEU A 101 -2.68 9.15 8.14
N ARG A 102 -3.69 9.99 8.07
CA ARG A 102 -4.78 9.90 7.10
C ARG A 102 -5.10 11.30 6.59
N ALA A 103 -5.13 11.48 5.30
CA ALA A 103 -5.54 12.71 4.65
C ALA A 103 -6.78 12.48 3.78
N GLN A 104 -7.75 13.40 3.90
CA GLN A 104 -8.85 13.54 2.96
C GLN A 104 -8.33 14.30 1.75
N ALA A 105 -8.42 13.72 0.57
CA ALA A 105 -7.98 14.36 -0.67
C ALA A 105 -9.09 15.17 -1.32
N ASP A 106 -8.74 16.28 -1.96
CA ASP A 106 -9.48 16.77 -3.10
C ASP A 106 -9.17 15.87 -4.29
N LYS A 107 -10.10 14.99 -4.65
CA LYS A 107 -9.87 13.95 -5.67
C LYS A 107 -9.47 14.50 -7.03
N MET A 108 -10.09 15.59 -7.44
CA MET A 108 -9.82 16.20 -8.75
C MET A 108 -8.44 16.82 -8.77
N ASN A 109 -8.12 17.59 -7.72
CA ASN A 109 -6.80 18.21 -7.59
C ASN A 109 -5.70 17.16 -7.45
N TYR A 110 -5.93 16.07 -6.72
CA TYR A 110 -4.98 14.96 -6.58
C TYR A 110 -4.63 14.33 -7.94
N SER A 111 -5.65 14.06 -8.76
CA SER A 111 -5.48 13.52 -10.12
C SER A 111 -4.76 14.51 -11.03
N MET A 112 -5.18 15.78 -11.00
CA MET A 112 -4.57 16.85 -11.80
C MET A 112 -3.09 17.10 -11.45
N GLU A 113 -2.75 17.12 -10.17
CA GLU A 113 -1.36 17.35 -9.72
C GLU A 113 -0.48 16.15 -10.08
N MET A 114 -0.95 14.91 -9.93
CA MET A 114 -0.21 13.73 -10.37
C MET A 114 -0.01 13.72 -11.89
N ARG A 115 -1.04 14.05 -12.66
CA ARG A 115 -0.93 14.18 -14.12
C ARG A 115 0.09 15.23 -14.51
N LYS A 116 0.10 16.39 -13.85
CA LYS A 116 1.09 17.44 -14.04
C LYS A 116 2.51 16.96 -13.74
N THR A 117 2.69 16.21 -12.66
CA THR A 117 3.98 15.60 -12.31
C THR A 117 4.47 14.67 -13.41
N LEU A 118 3.61 13.77 -13.90
CA LEU A 118 3.97 12.86 -15.00
C LEU A 118 4.34 13.62 -16.29
N GLN A 119 3.55 14.65 -16.65
CA GLN A 119 3.78 15.44 -17.87
C GLN A 119 5.07 16.27 -17.85
N ASN A 120 5.55 16.63 -16.65
CA ASN A 120 6.78 17.43 -16.48
C ASN A 120 7.98 16.57 -16.07
N THR A 121 7.88 15.25 -16.12
CA THR A 121 9.00 14.34 -15.86
C THR A 121 9.71 13.99 -17.16
N ASP A 122 11.01 14.25 -17.22
CA ASP A 122 11.85 13.90 -18.36
C ASP A 122 11.82 12.38 -18.60
N HIS A 123 12.04 11.94 -19.83
CA HIS A 123 12.01 10.52 -20.23
C HIS A 123 10.66 9.82 -20.05
N LEU A 124 9.55 10.54 -19.88
CA LEU A 124 8.23 9.98 -19.66
C LEU A 124 7.21 10.44 -20.71
N THR A 125 6.70 9.49 -21.49
CA THR A 125 5.63 9.69 -22.48
C THR A 125 4.32 9.14 -21.95
N ILE A 126 3.23 9.91 -22.06
CA ILE A 126 1.87 9.48 -21.71
C ILE A 126 1.10 9.18 -22.99
N ARG A 127 0.47 8.00 -23.07
CA ARG A 127 -0.33 7.60 -24.23
C ARG A 127 -1.70 7.10 -23.81
N GLN A 128 -2.75 7.69 -24.36
CA GLN A 128 -4.09 7.12 -24.25
C GLN A 128 -4.30 6.04 -25.30
N ALA A 129 -4.26 4.80 -24.87
CA ALA A 129 -4.59 3.62 -25.67
C ALA A 129 -4.82 2.42 -24.75
N GLU A 130 -5.63 1.45 -25.21
CA GLU A 130 -5.73 0.13 -24.58
C GLU A 130 -4.63 -0.79 -25.12
N VAL A 131 -3.81 -1.35 -24.24
CA VAL A 131 -2.87 -2.42 -24.58
C VAL A 131 -3.65 -3.73 -24.62
N SER A 132 -3.56 -4.44 -25.74
CA SER A 132 -4.32 -5.68 -26.00
C SER A 132 -3.46 -6.94 -25.98
N GLU A 133 -2.16 -6.81 -26.25
CA GLU A 133 -1.27 -7.97 -26.34
C GLU A 133 0.11 -7.66 -25.76
N ILE A 134 0.73 -8.65 -25.10
CA ILE A 134 2.16 -8.67 -24.84
C ILE A 134 2.89 -9.44 -25.94
N ILE A 135 4.08 -8.98 -26.29
CA ILE A 135 4.93 -9.60 -27.33
C ILE A 135 6.17 -10.15 -26.62
N THR A 136 6.44 -11.45 -26.81
CA THR A 136 7.58 -12.14 -26.21
C THR A 136 8.40 -12.86 -27.29
N GLU A 137 9.64 -13.17 -26.94
CA GLU A 137 10.48 -14.14 -27.66
C GLU A 137 10.90 -15.26 -26.72
N THR A 138 11.12 -16.46 -27.24
CA THR A 138 11.72 -17.55 -26.49
C THR A 138 13.23 -17.36 -26.44
N THR A 139 13.81 -17.40 -25.24
CA THR A 139 15.24 -17.35 -25.01
C THR A 139 15.68 -18.56 -24.18
N VAL A 140 16.93 -18.99 -24.34
CA VAL A 140 17.50 -20.11 -23.59
C VAL A 140 18.42 -19.55 -22.53
N LEU A 141 18.17 -19.89 -21.27
CA LEU A 141 19.04 -19.52 -20.14
C LEU A 141 20.35 -20.32 -20.16
N GLU A 142 21.35 -19.90 -19.43
CA GLU A 142 22.65 -20.56 -19.32
C GLU A 142 22.56 -22.04 -18.86
N ASN A 143 21.51 -22.38 -18.08
CA ASN A 143 21.22 -23.74 -17.65
C ASN A 143 20.45 -24.58 -18.70
N GLY A 144 20.28 -24.07 -19.91
CA GLY A 144 19.56 -24.74 -21.01
C GLY A 144 18.03 -24.69 -20.93
N LYS A 145 17.46 -24.02 -19.94
CA LYS A 145 15.99 -23.87 -19.80
C LYS A 145 15.49 -22.77 -20.74
N GLU A 146 14.45 -23.10 -21.52
CA GLU A 146 13.71 -22.10 -22.31
C GLU A 146 12.83 -21.24 -21.40
N ILE A 147 12.86 -19.93 -21.62
CA ILE A 147 12.04 -18.95 -20.93
C ILE A 147 11.55 -17.90 -21.94
N GLN A 148 10.36 -17.35 -21.71
CA GLN A 148 9.87 -16.20 -22.46
C GLN A 148 10.56 -14.93 -21.97
N LYS A 149 10.83 -14.01 -22.91
CA LYS A 149 11.41 -12.69 -22.62
C LYS A 149 10.58 -11.62 -23.32
N MET A 150 10.31 -10.52 -22.63
CA MET A 150 9.58 -9.38 -23.18
C MET A 150 10.30 -8.76 -24.37
N LYS A 151 9.52 -8.37 -25.38
CA LYS A 151 9.94 -7.62 -26.59
C LYS A 151 9.12 -6.36 -26.80
N GLY A 152 7.92 -6.30 -26.27
CA GLY A 152 7.04 -5.15 -26.44
C GLY A 152 5.58 -5.44 -26.12
N VAL A 153 4.75 -4.48 -26.48
CA VAL A 153 3.29 -4.58 -26.39
C VAL A 153 2.64 -4.12 -27.68
N LYS A 154 1.39 -4.56 -27.90
CA LYS A 154 0.55 -4.09 -28.99
C LYS A 154 -0.72 -3.47 -28.42
N THR A 155 -1.12 -2.34 -28.96
CA THR A 155 -2.39 -1.70 -28.62
C THR A 155 -3.55 -2.30 -29.41
N PHE A 156 -4.77 -2.11 -28.91
CA PHE A 156 -5.98 -2.57 -29.59
C PHE A 156 -6.15 -1.94 -30.99
N SER A 157 -5.62 -0.73 -31.20
CA SER A 157 -5.59 -0.06 -32.52
C SER A 157 -4.50 -0.61 -33.46
N GLY A 158 -3.68 -1.57 -33.05
CA GLY A 158 -2.68 -2.25 -33.85
C GLY A 158 -1.26 -1.64 -33.77
N ALA A 159 -1.03 -0.56 -33.03
CA ALA A 159 0.32 0.00 -32.84
C ALA A 159 1.19 -0.93 -31.97
N VAL A 160 2.49 -1.02 -32.32
CA VAL A 160 3.48 -1.84 -31.62
C VAL A 160 4.51 -0.97 -30.92
N TYR A 161 4.79 -1.27 -29.68
CA TYR A 161 5.78 -0.58 -28.87
C TYR A 161 6.80 -1.59 -28.35
N HIS A 162 8.00 -1.55 -28.91
CA HIS A 162 9.11 -2.40 -28.50
C HIS A 162 9.67 -1.93 -27.16
N CYS A 163 10.04 -2.84 -26.28
CA CYS A 163 10.65 -2.49 -25.00
C CYS A 163 11.43 -3.65 -24.39
N LYS A 164 12.25 -3.32 -23.41
CA LYS A 164 13.05 -4.28 -22.62
C LYS A 164 12.28 -4.83 -21.43
N ALA A 165 11.39 -4.02 -20.86
CA ALA A 165 10.54 -4.42 -19.74
C ALA A 165 9.12 -3.84 -19.84
N VAL A 166 8.15 -4.56 -19.27
CA VAL A 166 6.75 -4.15 -19.14
C VAL A 166 6.33 -4.24 -17.68
N VAL A 167 5.63 -3.21 -17.17
CA VAL A 167 5.02 -3.21 -15.84
C VAL A 167 3.49 -3.14 -15.98
N LEU A 168 2.80 -4.22 -15.59
CA LEU A 168 1.35 -4.31 -15.65
C LEU A 168 0.70 -3.74 -14.38
N CYS A 169 -0.07 -2.66 -14.53
CA CYS A 169 -0.75 -1.92 -13.46
C CYS A 169 -2.23 -1.67 -13.80
N THR A 170 -2.94 -2.71 -14.26
CA THR A 170 -4.29 -2.58 -14.85
C THR A 170 -5.40 -2.27 -13.85
N GLY A 171 -5.12 -2.33 -12.55
CA GLY A 171 -6.07 -1.97 -11.50
C GLY A 171 -7.37 -2.78 -11.55
N THR A 172 -8.51 -2.09 -11.61
CA THR A 172 -9.85 -2.69 -11.68
C THR A 172 -10.48 -2.60 -13.06
N TYR A 173 -9.70 -2.36 -14.11
CA TYR A 173 -10.22 -2.12 -15.47
C TYR A 173 -10.22 -3.37 -16.34
N LEU A 174 -9.40 -4.39 -16.01
CA LEU A 174 -9.22 -5.55 -16.85
C LEU A 174 -10.48 -6.44 -16.83
N ARG A 175 -11.17 -6.57 -17.97
CA ARG A 175 -12.48 -7.23 -18.10
C ARG A 175 -13.47 -6.81 -17.02
N ALA A 176 -13.49 -5.52 -16.72
CA ALA A 176 -14.32 -4.97 -15.66
C ALA A 176 -15.81 -5.03 -16.02
N ARG A 177 -16.64 -5.35 -15.01
CA ARG A 177 -18.09 -5.17 -15.05
C ARG A 177 -18.59 -4.58 -13.74
N CYS A 178 -19.47 -3.59 -13.82
CA CYS A 178 -20.12 -2.97 -12.67
C CYS A 178 -21.54 -3.53 -12.51
N LEU A 179 -21.93 -3.80 -11.26
CA LEU A 179 -23.21 -4.42 -10.92
C LEU A 179 -23.95 -3.56 -9.89
N THR A 180 -25.22 -3.25 -10.19
CA THR A 180 -26.15 -2.53 -9.31
C THR A 180 -27.51 -3.22 -9.41
N GLY A 181 -27.86 -4.04 -8.41
CA GLY A 181 -29.00 -4.93 -8.48
C GLY A 181 -28.94 -5.81 -9.72
N GLU A 182 -30.02 -5.80 -10.48
CA GLU A 182 -30.21 -6.59 -11.70
C GLU A 182 -29.43 -6.02 -12.91
N MET A 183 -28.87 -4.80 -12.79
CA MET A 183 -28.16 -4.10 -13.87
C MET A 183 -26.68 -4.45 -13.90
N ILE A 184 -26.21 -4.91 -15.06
CA ILE A 184 -24.80 -5.18 -15.33
C ILE A 184 -24.32 -4.25 -16.45
N THR A 185 -23.25 -3.51 -16.19
CA THR A 185 -22.58 -2.68 -17.20
C THR A 185 -21.15 -3.12 -17.39
N TYR A 186 -20.72 -3.29 -18.64
CA TYR A 186 -19.34 -3.70 -18.97
C TYR A 186 -18.43 -2.48 -19.06
N THR A 187 -18.24 -1.83 -17.95
CA THR A 187 -17.42 -0.62 -17.79
C THR A 187 -16.43 -0.78 -16.64
N GLY A 188 -15.37 0.03 -16.65
CA GLY A 188 -14.53 0.29 -15.50
C GLY A 188 -15.23 1.20 -14.48
N PRO A 189 -14.48 1.63 -13.43
CA PRO A 189 -15.02 2.52 -12.39
C PRO A 189 -15.60 3.82 -12.97
N ASN A 190 -16.67 4.32 -12.36
CA ASN A 190 -17.32 5.58 -12.74
C ASN A 190 -17.80 5.64 -14.21
N GLY A 191 -18.11 4.49 -14.82
CA GLY A 191 -18.57 4.41 -16.20
C GLY A 191 -17.49 4.58 -17.26
N LEU A 192 -16.20 4.57 -16.86
CA LEU A 192 -15.08 4.62 -17.81
C LEU A 192 -14.97 3.31 -18.62
N GLN A 193 -14.31 3.38 -19.75
CA GLN A 193 -14.08 2.21 -20.60
C GLN A 193 -13.32 1.12 -19.83
N ALA A 194 -13.77 -0.14 -19.94
CA ALA A 194 -13.01 -1.30 -19.46
C ALA A 194 -11.92 -1.70 -20.47
N ALA A 195 -10.83 -2.30 -19.98
CA ALA A 195 -9.79 -2.89 -20.80
C ALA A 195 -10.11 -4.39 -21.03
N ASN A 196 -10.59 -4.74 -22.22
CA ASN A 196 -11.20 -6.06 -22.43
C ASN A 196 -10.31 -7.05 -23.18
N HIS A 197 -9.20 -6.61 -23.77
CA HIS A 197 -8.48 -7.39 -24.79
C HIS A 197 -7.17 -8.01 -24.27
N LEU A 198 -6.57 -7.52 -23.19
CA LEU A 198 -5.27 -7.99 -22.70
C LEU A 198 -5.32 -9.38 -22.03
N THR A 199 -6.43 -9.74 -21.37
CA THR A 199 -6.53 -10.99 -20.59
C THR A 199 -6.23 -12.24 -21.41
N ASP A 200 -6.70 -12.31 -22.65
CA ASP A 200 -6.50 -13.49 -23.48
C ASP A 200 -5.03 -13.65 -23.90
N SER A 201 -4.36 -12.55 -24.19
CA SER A 201 -2.91 -12.54 -24.42
C SER A 201 -2.13 -13.04 -23.21
N LEU A 202 -2.47 -12.56 -21.99
CA LEU A 202 -1.82 -13.01 -20.76
C LEU A 202 -2.01 -14.51 -20.53
N LYS A 203 -3.23 -15.02 -20.71
CA LYS A 203 -3.54 -16.46 -20.60
C LYS A 203 -2.78 -17.30 -21.63
N ALA A 204 -2.67 -16.81 -22.87
CA ALA A 204 -1.92 -17.48 -23.93
C ALA A 204 -0.41 -17.62 -23.61
N HIS A 205 0.14 -16.73 -22.80
CA HIS A 205 1.51 -16.78 -22.28
C HIS A 205 1.65 -17.56 -20.96
N GLY A 206 0.59 -18.28 -20.54
CA GLY A 206 0.62 -19.15 -19.37
C GLY A 206 0.45 -18.43 -18.03
N ILE A 207 -0.07 -17.20 -18.03
CA ILE A 207 -0.35 -16.46 -16.77
C ILE A 207 -1.69 -16.93 -16.21
N GLU A 208 -1.67 -17.39 -14.95
CA GLU A 208 -2.85 -17.78 -14.21
C GLU A 208 -3.61 -16.55 -13.73
N MET A 209 -4.90 -16.49 -14.10
CA MET A 209 -5.77 -15.35 -13.80
C MET A 209 -6.82 -15.74 -12.76
N PHE A 210 -7.09 -14.80 -11.85
CA PHE A 210 -8.21 -14.83 -10.92
C PHE A 210 -9.21 -13.73 -11.25
N ARG A 211 -10.37 -13.79 -10.60
CA ARG A 211 -11.38 -12.76 -10.68
C ARG A 211 -11.77 -12.30 -9.29
N PHE A 212 -11.54 -11.01 -9.00
CA PHE A 212 -11.90 -10.39 -7.73
C PHE A 212 -12.99 -9.35 -7.89
N LYS A 213 -13.64 -9.01 -6.79
CA LYS A 213 -14.60 -7.92 -6.73
C LYS A 213 -14.22 -6.91 -5.67
N THR A 214 -14.61 -5.67 -5.88
CA THR A 214 -14.67 -4.64 -4.84
C THR A 214 -15.97 -3.87 -4.99
N GLY A 215 -16.18 -2.81 -4.20
CA GLY A 215 -17.36 -2.00 -4.30
C GLY A 215 -17.12 -0.60 -3.79
N THR A 216 -18.04 0.29 -4.10
CA THR A 216 -18.02 1.68 -3.65
C THR A 216 -19.43 2.09 -3.21
N PRO A 217 -19.58 2.98 -2.21
CA PRO A 217 -20.89 3.53 -1.84
C PRO A 217 -21.36 4.61 -2.82
N ALA A 218 -22.59 5.07 -2.64
CA ALA A 218 -23.13 6.17 -3.40
C ALA A 218 -22.39 7.49 -3.12
N ARG A 219 -22.48 8.43 -4.07
CA ARG A 219 -22.17 9.85 -3.88
C ARG A 219 -23.48 10.62 -3.75
N ILE A 220 -23.51 11.53 -2.82
CA ILE A 220 -24.71 12.32 -2.49
C ILE A 220 -24.41 13.82 -2.63
N ASP A 221 -25.48 14.59 -2.89
CA ASP A 221 -25.39 16.05 -2.96
C ASP A 221 -25.36 16.66 -1.55
N LYS A 222 -24.27 17.34 -1.19
CA LYS A 222 -24.05 18.05 0.08
C LYS A 222 -25.23 18.93 0.48
N ARG A 223 -25.88 19.58 -0.49
CA ARG A 223 -27.02 20.49 -0.27
C ARG A 223 -28.27 19.79 0.25
N SER A 224 -28.34 18.46 0.12
CA SER A 224 -29.45 17.63 0.59
C SER A 224 -29.20 16.95 1.94
N VAL A 225 -28.09 17.30 2.62
CA VAL A 225 -27.67 16.71 3.89
C VAL A 225 -27.99 17.66 5.04
N ASP A 226 -28.61 17.15 6.10
CA ASP A 226 -28.84 17.86 7.36
C ASP A 226 -27.71 17.50 8.36
N PHE A 227 -26.63 18.27 8.34
CA PHE A 227 -25.47 18.05 9.20
C PHE A 227 -25.77 18.26 10.70
N SER A 228 -26.87 18.94 11.07
CA SER A 228 -27.24 19.15 12.48
C SER A 228 -27.55 17.84 13.23
N LYS A 229 -27.86 16.78 12.48
CA LYS A 229 -28.15 15.44 13.01
C LYS A 229 -26.93 14.52 13.03
N MET A 230 -25.75 15.02 12.70
CA MET A 230 -24.51 14.25 12.58
C MET A 230 -23.44 14.77 13.53
N GLN A 231 -22.49 13.91 13.85
CA GLN A 231 -21.33 14.31 14.65
C GLN A 231 -20.21 14.80 13.74
N GLU A 232 -19.80 16.05 13.93
CA GLU A 232 -18.66 16.64 13.22
C GLU A 232 -17.34 15.94 13.55
N GLN A 233 -16.54 15.66 12.55
CA GLN A 233 -15.21 15.07 12.64
C GLN A 233 -14.19 16.03 12.04
N LYS A 234 -13.55 16.83 12.90
CA LYS A 234 -12.50 17.79 12.50
C LYS A 234 -11.17 17.09 12.27
N GLY A 235 -10.34 17.69 11.43
CA GLY A 235 -8.93 17.37 11.31
C GLY A 235 -8.13 17.76 12.56
N ASP A 236 -6.85 17.41 12.56
CA ASP A 236 -5.92 17.83 13.61
C ASP A 236 -5.58 19.31 13.44
N GLU A 237 -5.41 20.04 14.55
CA GLU A 237 -5.04 21.47 14.53
C GLU A 237 -3.67 21.68 13.86
N ARG A 238 -2.70 20.82 14.18
CA ARG A 238 -1.39 20.81 13.54
C ARG A 238 -1.33 19.66 12.53
N VAL A 239 -1.15 20.01 11.26
CA VAL A 239 -0.95 19.05 10.17
C VAL A 239 0.48 18.53 10.19
N VAL A 240 0.61 17.19 10.10
CA VAL A 240 1.88 16.52 9.86
C VAL A 240 1.88 16.06 8.40
N PRO A 241 2.83 16.51 7.55
CA PRO A 241 2.86 16.12 6.15
C PRO A 241 3.21 14.63 5.99
N PHE A 242 2.83 14.04 4.86
CA PHE A 242 3.25 12.67 4.52
C PHE A 242 4.69 12.59 4.00
N SER A 243 5.08 13.54 3.17
CA SER A 243 6.45 13.58 2.66
C SER A 243 7.42 14.16 3.69
N PHE A 244 8.57 13.53 3.84
CA PHE A 244 9.68 14.04 4.66
C PHE A 244 10.37 15.26 4.04
N THR A 245 10.02 15.60 2.79
CA THR A 245 10.54 16.81 2.10
C THR A 245 9.57 17.98 2.13
N THR A 246 8.34 17.78 2.61
CA THR A 246 7.36 18.85 2.75
C THR A 246 7.60 19.60 4.06
N ASN A 247 7.77 20.94 3.98
CA ASN A 247 7.85 21.75 5.19
C ASN A 247 6.48 21.77 5.89
N PRO A 248 6.40 21.37 7.18
CA PRO A 248 5.13 21.37 7.93
C PRO A 248 4.38 22.71 7.94
N GLU A 249 5.09 23.83 7.89
CA GLU A 249 4.46 25.16 7.89
C GLU A 249 3.73 25.47 6.57
N ASP A 250 4.16 24.89 5.45
CA ASP A 250 3.56 25.14 4.13
C ASP A 250 2.25 24.39 3.93
N VAL A 251 1.91 23.44 4.80
CA VAL A 251 0.70 22.60 4.69
C VAL A 251 -0.36 22.92 5.75
N GLN A 252 -0.25 24.04 6.45
CA GLN A 252 -1.30 24.52 7.36
C GLN A 252 -2.40 25.21 6.55
N ILE A 253 -3.59 24.60 6.50
CA ILE A 253 -4.76 25.06 5.72
C ILE A 253 -6.02 25.12 6.58
N ASP A 254 -7.01 25.84 6.14
CA ASP A 254 -8.37 25.76 6.67
C ASP A 254 -9.00 24.42 6.26
N GLN A 255 -9.11 23.51 7.20
CA GLN A 255 -9.54 22.15 6.94
C GLN A 255 -11.06 22.02 6.90
N VAL A 256 -11.57 21.19 5.97
CA VAL A 256 -12.98 20.82 5.92
C VAL A 256 -13.28 19.71 6.93
N SER A 257 -14.55 19.66 7.39
CA SER A 257 -14.99 18.59 8.29
C SER A 257 -15.57 17.40 7.53
N CYS A 258 -15.36 16.21 8.08
CA CYS A 258 -16.14 15.02 7.79
C CYS A 258 -17.25 14.86 8.85
N TRP A 259 -18.22 14.00 8.61
CA TRP A 259 -19.38 13.85 9.50
C TRP A 259 -19.65 12.38 9.76
N LEU A 260 -20.10 12.06 10.97
CA LEU A 260 -20.43 10.71 11.40
C LEU A 260 -21.93 10.59 11.67
N THR A 261 -22.54 9.59 11.06
CA THR A 261 -23.91 9.14 11.34
C THR A 261 -23.93 7.61 11.47
N TYR A 262 -25.10 7.01 11.58
CA TYR A 262 -25.26 5.58 11.83
C TYR A 262 -26.41 4.98 11.05
N THR A 263 -26.32 3.70 10.69
CA THR A 263 -27.45 2.88 10.31
C THR A 263 -28.38 2.65 11.52
N ASN A 264 -29.58 2.16 11.27
CA ASN A 264 -30.58 1.80 12.29
C ASN A 264 -31.36 0.55 11.85
N ASP A 265 -32.27 0.08 12.70
CA ASP A 265 -33.07 -1.12 12.44
C ASP A 265 -33.84 -1.05 11.11
N LYS A 266 -34.41 0.12 10.78
CA LYS A 266 -35.12 0.33 9.52
C LYS A 266 -34.20 0.20 8.31
N THR A 267 -32.96 0.72 8.40
CA THR A 267 -31.94 0.51 7.37
C THR A 267 -31.66 -0.97 7.18
N HIS A 268 -31.47 -1.68 8.30
CA HIS A 268 -31.15 -3.12 8.27
C HIS A 268 -32.31 -3.97 7.76
N GLU A 269 -33.55 -3.61 8.09
CA GLU A 269 -34.77 -4.28 7.59
C GLU A 269 -34.88 -4.16 6.07
N ILE A 270 -34.74 -2.94 5.51
CA ILE A 270 -34.76 -2.71 4.07
C ILE A 270 -33.70 -3.58 3.37
N ILE A 271 -32.48 -3.62 3.90
CA ILE A 271 -31.39 -4.43 3.32
C ILE A 271 -31.73 -5.92 3.37
N ARG A 272 -32.19 -6.45 4.53
CA ARG A 272 -32.54 -7.88 4.67
C ARG A 272 -33.67 -8.30 3.73
N ASN A 273 -34.66 -7.44 3.52
CA ASN A 273 -35.81 -7.73 2.67
C ASN A 273 -35.49 -7.70 1.17
N ASN A 274 -34.27 -7.26 0.78
CA ASN A 274 -33.85 -7.15 -0.62
C ASN A 274 -32.53 -7.90 -0.90
N LEU A 275 -32.12 -8.84 -0.05
CA LEU A 275 -30.88 -9.60 -0.26
C LEU A 275 -30.91 -10.43 -1.53
N ASP A 276 -32.07 -10.95 -1.91
CA ASP A 276 -32.30 -11.71 -3.15
C ASP A 276 -32.04 -10.88 -4.42
N ARG A 277 -32.14 -9.56 -4.32
CA ARG A 277 -31.85 -8.59 -5.40
C ARG A 277 -30.39 -8.11 -5.40
N SER A 278 -29.59 -8.51 -4.41
CA SER A 278 -28.15 -8.20 -4.37
C SER A 278 -27.38 -9.17 -5.25
N PRO A 279 -26.58 -8.72 -6.23
CA PRO A 279 -25.75 -9.59 -7.07
C PRO A 279 -24.81 -10.50 -6.28
N ILE A 280 -24.42 -10.10 -5.06
CA ILE A 280 -23.59 -10.91 -4.15
C ILE A 280 -24.36 -12.14 -3.67
N TYR A 281 -25.60 -11.95 -3.21
CA TYR A 281 -26.43 -13.01 -2.63
C TYR A 281 -27.22 -13.79 -3.70
N ALA A 282 -27.46 -13.19 -4.85
CA ALA A 282 -28.08 -13.85 -6.00
C ALA A 282 -27.09 -14.75 -6.79
N GLY A 283 -25.81 -14.81 -6.40
CA GLY A 283 -24.81 -15.65 -7.06
C GLY A 283 -24.38 -15.17 -8.46
N ILE A 284 -24.64 -13.90 -8.78
CA ILE A 284 -24.27 -13.28 -10.08
C ILE A 284 -22.78 -12.89 -10.07
N ILE A 285 -22.26 -12.50 -8.92
CA ILE A 285 -20.85 -12.16 -8.72
C ILE A 285 -20.03 -13.45 -8.61
N GLU A 286 -19.07 -13.60 -9.51
CA GLU A 286 -18.12 -14.72 -9.52
C GLU A 286 -16.87 -14.42 -8.66
N GLY A 287 -16.48 -13.15 -8.60
CA GLY A 287 -15.27 -12.69 -7.93
C GLY A 287 -15.39 -12.68 -6.41
N THR A 288 -14.32 -13.09 -5.73
CA THR A 288 -14.22 -12.99 -4.27
C THR A 288 -14.00 -11.52 -3.86
N GLY A 289 -14.74 -11.07 -2.84
CA GLY A 289 -14.63 -9.71 -2.29
C GLY A 289 -13.66 -9.61 -1.11
N PRO A 290 -13.19 -8.39 -0.78
CA PRO A 290 -12.25 -8.18 0.31
C PRO A 290 -12.94 -8.35 1.68
N ARG A 291 -12.35 -9.14 2.56
CA ARG A 291 -12.84 -9.42 3.92
C ARG A 291 -12.97 -8.16 4.79
N TYR A 292 -12.06 -7.21 4.62
CA TYR A 292 -11.95 -6.02 5.47
C TYR A 292 -12.61 -4.76 4.88
N CYS A 293 -13.31 -4.89 3.76
CA CYS A 293 -14.16 -3.85 3.19
C CYS A 293 -15.48 -4.49 2.73
N PRO A 294 -16.25 -5.08 3.69
CA PRO A 294 -17.50 -5.73 3.35
C PRO A 294 -18.51 -4.69 2.87
N SER A 295 -19.41 -5.09 1.99
CA SER A 295 -20.58 -4.29 1.65
C SER A 295 -21.48 -4.09 2.87
N ILE A 296 -22.41 -3.16 2.81
CA ILE A 296 -23.35 -2.96 3.92
C ILE A 296 -24.25 -4.19 4.09
N GLU A 297 -24.60 -4.89 3.01
CA GLU A 297 -25.33 -6.15 3.06
C GLU A 297 -24.57 -7.21 3.85
N ASP A 298 -23.26 -7.36 3.58
CA ASP A 298 -22.39 -8.26 4.32
C ASP A 298 -22.30 -7.92 5.81
N LYS A 299 -22.26 -6.61 6.15
CA LYS A 299 -22.23 -6.18 7.56
C LYS A 299 -23.53 -6.53 8.28
N VAL A 300 -24.67 -6.26 7.66
CA VAL A 300 -26.00 -6.52 8.24
C VAL A 300 -26.25 -8.01 8.43
N VAL A 301 -25.72 -8.86 7.54
CA VAL A 301 -25.86 -10.33 7.64
C VAL A 301 -24.85 -10.92 8.63
N LYS A 302 -23.56 -10.58 8.49
CA LYS A 302 -22.47 -11.19 9.29
C LYS A 302 -22.39 -10.68 10.73
N PHE A 303 -22.89 -9.45 10.97
CA PHE A 303 -22.91 -8.81 12.29
C PHE A 303 -24.35 -8.44 12.68
N ALA A 304 -25.24 -9.42 12.58
CA ALA A 304 -26.66 -9.26 12.85
C ALA A 304 -26.98 -8.86 14.31
N ASP A 305 -26.04 -9.07 15.22
CA ASP A 305 -26.09 -8.67 16.64
C ASP A 305 -25.81 -7.17 16.86
N LYS A 306 -25.40 -6.44 15.82
CA LYS A 306 -25.12 -5.00 15.91
C LYS A 306 -26.36 -4.19 15.54
N ASP A 307 -26.79 -3.33 16.44
CA ASP A 307 -27.95 -2.44 16.24
C ASP A 307 -27.67 -1.34 15.22
N ARG A 308 -26.40 -0.99 15.01
CA ARG A 308 -25.98 0.07 14.08
C ARG A 308 -24.55 -0.08 13.60
N HIS A 309 -24.28 0.47 12.41
CA HIS A 309 -22.95 0.61 11.83
C HIS A 309 -22.60 2.08 11.63
N GLN A 310 -21.33 2.44 11.81
CA GLN A 310 -20.82 3.78 11.57
C GLN A 310 -20.80 4.10 10.08
N ILE A 311 -21.27 5.30 9.74
CA ILE A 311 -21.32 5.84 8.39
C ILE A 311 -20.65 7.21 8.39
N PHE A 312 -19.66 7.38 7.53
CA PHE A 312 -18.93 8.62 7.37
C PHE A 312 -19.37 9.36 6.12
N ILE A 313 -19.71 10.63 6.27
CA ILE A 313 -20.01 11.55 5.16
C ILE A 313 -18.78 12.41 4.93
N GLU A 314 -18.13 12.17 3.81
CA GLU A 314 -16.78 12.71 3.52
C GLU A 314 -16.82 13.53 2.22
N PRO A 315 -16.36 14.81 2.22
CA PRO A 315 -16.29 15.61 1.00
C PRO A 315 -15.30 15.01 0.01
N GLU A 316 -15.65 15.00 -1.28
CA GLU A 316 -14.77 14.53 -2.34
C GLU A 316 -13.84 15.63 -2.91
N GLY A 317 -14.04 16.88 -2.49
CA GLY A 317 -13.22 18.02 -2.88
C GLY A 317 -13.83 19.34 -2.41
N ILE A 318 -13.09 20.43 -2.58
CA ILE A 318 -13.55 21.78 -2.18
C ILE A 318 -14.45 22.42 -3.24
N ASN A 319 -14.27 22.06 -4.51
CA ASN A 319 -15.00 22.61 -5.64
C ASN A 319 -16.16 21.72 -6.13
N THR A 320 -16.65 20.82 -5.29
CA THR A 320 -17.76 19.92 -5.59
C THR A 320 -18.73 19.82 -4.43
N ASN A 321 -20.00 19.55 -4.74
CA ASN A 321 -21.02 19.19 -3.75
C ASN A 321 -21.14 17.67 -3.55
N GLU A 322 -20.31 16.87 -4.20
CA GLU A 322 -20.32 15.42 -4.03
C GLU A 322 -19.73 15.02 -2.66
N MET A 323 -20.47 14.22 -1.91
CA MET A 323 -20.03 13.63 -0.65
C MET A 323 -20.01 12.11 -0.78
N TYR A 324 -18.94 11.50 -0.30
CA TYR A 324 -18.76 10.05 -0.21
C TYR A 324 -19.43 9.51 1.06
N VAL A 325 -20.19 8.42 0.95
CA VAL A 325 -20.91 7.82 2.08
C VAL A 325 -20.17 6.58 2.57
N GLY A 326 -19.06 6.80 3.28
CA GLY A 326 -18.19 5.75 3.78
C GLY A 326 -18.91 4.78 4.72
N GLY A 327 -18.81 3.48 4.42
CA GLY A 327 -19.47 2.43 5.18
C GLY A 327 -20.74 1.85 4.54
N MET A 328 -21.27 2.51 3.50
CA MET A 328 -22.47 2.12 2.75
C MET A 328 -22.18 1.52 1.37
N SER A 329 -20.99 0.93 1.17
CA SER A 329 -20.70 0.21 -0.07
C SER A 329 -21.74 -0.87 -0.30
N SER A 330 -22.35 -0.91 -1.47
CA SER A 330 -23.49 -1.77 -1.79
C SER A 330 -23.53 -2.13 -3.26
N SER A 331 -24.16 -3.26 -3.56
CA SER A 331 -24.55 -3.63 -4.92
C SER A 331 -26.07 -3.75 -5.09
N LEU A 332 -26.85 -3.36 -4.09
CA LEU A 332 -28.31 -3.34 -4.16
C LEU A 332 -28.81 -2.43 -5.28
N PRO A 333 -30.01 -2.69 -5.84
CA PRO A 333 -30.57 -1.88 -6.92
C PRO A 333 -30.90 -0.46 -6.47
N GLU A 334 -31.04 0.44 -7.43
CA GLU A 334 -31.16 1.88 -7.21
C GLU A 334 -32.34 2.26 -6.30
N ASP A 335 -33.50 1.64 -6.49
CA ASP A 335 -34.70 1.88 -5.65
C ASP A 335 -34.41 1.56 -4.17
N VAL A 336 -33.75 0.43 -3.90
CA VAL A 336 -33.37 0.03 -2.54
C VAL A 336 -32.32 0.97 -1.97
N GLN A 337 -31.36 1.41 -2.79
CA GLN A 337 -30.38 2.41 -2.35
C GLN A 337 -31.06 3.70 -1.90
N HIS A 338 -32.01 4.23 -2.67
CA HIS A 338 -32.78 5.41 -2.30
C HIS A 338 -33.54 5.25 -0.97
N GLU A 339 -34.14 4.09 -0.75
CA GLU A 339 -34.86 3.81 0.49
C GLU A 339 -33.89 3.71 1.69
N MET A 340 -32.84 2.88 1.60
CA MET A 340 -31.94 2.66 2.73
C MET A 340 -31.14 3.91 3.12
N TYR A 341 -30.70 4.73 2.16
CA TYR A 341 -29.98 5.97 2.46
C TYR A 341 -30.86 6.97 3.21
N ARG A 342 -32.14 7.06 2.88
CA ARG A 342 -33.11 7.98 3.52
C ARG A 342 -33.48 7.58 4.95
N THR A 343 -33.12 6.41 5.40
CA THR A 343 -33.30 6.02 6.82
C THR A 343 -32.19 6.52 7.72
N LEU A 344 -31.04 6.99 7.16
CA LEU A 344 -29.91 7.45 7.95
C LEU A 344 -30.18 8.85 8.50
N PRO A 345 -29.91 9.11 9.81
CA PRO A 345 -30.08 10.45 10.40
C PRO A 345 -29.29 11.50 9.61
N GLY A 346 -29.99 12.56 9.19
CA GLY A 346 -29.46 13.65 8.38
C GLY A 346 -29.47 13.40 6.86
N LEU A 347 -29.94 12.24 6.40
CA LEU A 347 -30.06 11.88 4.99
C LEU A 347 -31.52 11.65 4.54
N GLU A 348 -32.49 12.05 5.33
CA GLU A 348 -33.93 11.78 5.07
C GLU A 348 -34.41 12.34 3.72
N HIS A 349 -33.77 13.41 3.25
CA HIS A 349 -34.09 14.09 1.98
C HIS A 349 -32.93 14.00 0.98
N VAL A 350 -32.01 13.04 1.17
CA VAL A 350 -30.81 12.91 0.36
C VAL A 350 -31.09 12.74 -1.12
N LYS A 351 -30.28 13.41 -1.94
CA LYS A 351 -30.22 13.23 -3.39
C LYS A 351 -28.93 12.47 -3.73
N ILE A 352 -29.08 11.32 -4.36
CA ILE A 352 -27.97 10.52 -4.86
C ILE A 352 -27.48 11.12 -6.17
N VAL A 353 -26.19 11.38 -6.29
CA VAL A 353 -25.51 11.87 -7.50
C VAL A 353 -25.00 10.69 -8.32
N ARG A 354 -24.45 9.67 -7.65
CA ARG A 354 -23.96 8.41 -8.26
C ARG A 354 -24.38 7.26 -7.37
N ASN A 355 -24.90 6.20 -7.98
CA ASN A 355 -25.27 4.99 -7.24
C ASN A 355 -24.04 4.25 -6.72
N ALA A 356 -24.19 3.52 -5.63
CA ALA A 356 -23.27 2.50 -5.21
C ALA A 356 -23.26 1.36 -6.24
N TYR A 357 -22.10 0.70 -6.39
CA TYR A 357 -21.98 -0.47 -7.25
C TYR A 357 -20.89 -1.42 -6.76
N ALA A 358 -21.02 -2.69 -7.11
CA ALA A 358 -19.89 -3.62 -7.07
C ALA A 358 -19.20 -3.62 -8.43
N ILE A 359 -17.89 -3.83 -8.44
CA ILE A 359 -17.10 -4.01 -9.65
C ILE A 359 -16.30 -5.30 -9.55
N GLU A 360 -16.37 -6.12 -10.57
CA GLU A 360 -15.52 -7.28 -10.78
C GLU A 360 -14.48 -7.00 -11.84
N TYR A 361 -13.30 -7.60 -11.70
CA TYR A 361 -12.17 -7.41 -12.59
C TYR A 361 -11.23 -8.61 -12.54
N ASP A 362 -10.44 -8.80 -13.62
CA ASP A 362 -9.42 -9.82 -13.67
C ASP A 362 -8.14 -9.36 -12.95
N CYS A 363 -7.52 -10.28 -12.23
CA CYS A 363 -6.24 -10.13 -11.56
C CYS A 363 -5.44 -11.44 -11.68
N ILE A 364 -4.19 -11.44 -11.25
CA ILE A 364 -3.34 -12.63 -11.28
C ILE A 364 -3.28 -13.34 -9.95
N ASN A 365 -2.87 -14.61 -9.99
CA ASN A 365 -2.30 -15.28 -8.82
C ASN A 365 -0.89 -14.73 -8.56
N PRO A 366 -0.65 -13.96 -7.47
CA PRO A 366 0.64 -13.30 -7.24
C PRO A 366 1.79 -14.28 -6.90
N ASN A 367 1.48 -15.55 -6.64
CA ASN A 367 2.51 -16.58 -6.40
C ASN A 367 3.36 -16.86 -7.65
N GLN A 368 2.95 -16.39 -8.83
CA GLN A 368 3.71 -16.42 -10.07
C GLN A 368 4.83 -15.37 -10.12
N LEU A 369 4.90 -14.48 -9.12
CA LEU A 369 5.89 -13.41 -9.04
C LEU A 369 7.03 -13.77 -8.09
N TYR A 370 8.22 -13.25 -8.40
CA TYR A 370 9.31 -13.12 -7.44
C TYR A 370 9.04 -11.96 -6.47
N ALA A 371 9.84 -11.86 -5.41
CA ALA A 371 9.81 -10.70 -4.50
C ALA A 371 10.19 -9.36 -5.18
N THR A 372 10.77 -9.41 -6.37
CA THR A 372 11.02 -8.27 -7.26
C THR A 372 9.77 -7.80 -8.00
N LEU A 373 8.66 -8.53 -7.90
CA LEU A 373 7.43 -8.39 -8.68
C LEU A 373 7.59 -8.71 -10.16
N GLU A 374 8.67 -9.38 -10.56
CA GLU A 374 8.87 -9.97 -11.89
C GLU A 374 8.19 -11.33 -11.98
N PHE A 375 7.60 -11.65 -13.12
CA PHE A 375 7.03 -12.98 -13.40
C PHE A 375 8.12 -14.04 -13.49
N LYS A 376 7.91 -15.19 -12.83
CA LYS A 376 8.86 -16.31 -12.81
C LYS A 376 9.09 -16.95 -14.18
N ASN A 377 8.10 -16.87 -15.06
CA ASN A 377 8.11 -17.54 -16.37
C ASN A 377 8.35 -16.58 -17.54
N ILE A 378 8.32 -15.26 -17.33
CA ILE A 378 8.49 -14.26 -18.41
C ILE A 378 9.46 -13.19 -17.93
N LYS A 379 10.69 -13.23 -18.43
CA LYS A 379 11.73 -12.25 -18.09
C LYS A 379 11.39 -10.87 -18.63
N GLY A 380 11.54 -9.84 -17.81
CA GLY A 380 11.23 -8.45 -18.16
C GLY A 380 9.73 -8.10 -18.03
N LEU A 381 8.88 -9.02 -17.56
CA LEU A 381 7.49 -8.73 -17.24
C LEU A 381 7.33 -8.57 -15.73
N PHE A 382 6.88 -7.39 -15.31
CA PHE A 382 6.60 -7.03 -13.92
C PHE A 382 5.13 -6.67 -13.74
N SER A 383 4.66 -6.68 -12.50
CA SER A 383 3.30 -6.22 -12.21
C SER A 383 3.18 -5.58 -10.83
N GLY A 384 2.16 -4.72 -10.67
CA GLY A 384 1.90 -4.04 -9.41
C GLY A 384 0.45 -3.65 -9.20
N GLY A 385 0.10 -3.42 -7.94
CA GLY A 385 -1.18 -2.90 -7.52
C GLY A 385 -2.28 -3.93 -7.44
N GLN A 386 -3.49 -3.50 -7.75
CA GLN A 386 -4.70 -4.32 -7.60
C GLN A 386 -4.71 -5.53 -8.56
N PHE A 387 -4.00 -5.44 -9.66
CA PHE A 387 -3.77 -6.53 -10.59
C PHE A 387 -3.07 -7.73 -9.93
N ASN A 388 -2.22 -7.51 -8.91
CA ASN A 388 -1.59 -8.57 -8.10
C ASN A 388 -2.50 -9.10 -6.99
N GLY A 389 -3.80 -8.84 -7.04
CA GLY A 389 -4.75 -9.32 -6.04
C GLY A 389 -4.69 -8.57 -4.69
N SER A 390 -4.13 -7.36 -4.65
CA SER A 390 -4.21 -6.46 -3.48
C SER A 390 -5.40 -5.50 -3.60
N SER A 391 -5.70 -4.78 -2.52
CA SER A 391 -6.76 -3.77 -2.49
C SER A 391 -6.32 -2.56 -1.68
N GLY A 392 -6.35 -1.38 -2.29
CA GLY A 392 -6.01 -0.09 -1.69
C GLY A 392 -5.03 0.71 -2.56
N TYR A 393 -5.13 2.04 -2.49
CA TYR A 393 -4.30 2.95 -3.28
C TYR A 393 -2.83 2.87 -2.87
N GLU A 394 -2.57 2.78 -1.57
CA GLU A 394 -1.25 2.75 -0.98
C GLU A 394 -0.55 1.41 -1.26
N GLU A 395 -1.30 0.29 -1.15
CA GLU A 395 -0.82 -1.03 -1.55
C GLU A 395 -0.48 -1.09 -3.04
N ALA A 396 -1.26 -0.39 -3.87
CA ALA A 396 -1.00 -0.30 -5.30
C ALA A 396 0.25 0.54 -5.59
N ALA A 397 0.36 1.73 -4.99
CA ALA A 397 1.47 2.65 -5.19
C ALA A 397 2.82 2.01 -4.81
N CYS A 398 2.91 1.36 -3.64
CA CYS A 398 4.17 0.75 -3.21
C CYS A 398 4.59 -0.43 -4.10
N GLN A 399 3.66 -1.24 -4.58
CA GLN A 399 3.97 -2.30 -5.54
C GLN A 399 4.42 -1.73 -6.88
N GLY A 400 3.74 -0.68 -7.37
CA GLY A 400 4.15 0.02 -8.58
C GLY A 400 5.56 0.58 -8.49
N LEU A 401 5.88 1.24 -7.38
CA LEU A 401 7.22 1.77 -7.12
C LEU A 401 8.29 0.67 -7.16
N VAL A 402 8.08 -0.44 -6.42
CA VAL A 402 9.04 -1.56 -6.37
C VAL A 402 9.15 -2.24 -7.73
N ALA A 403 8.05 -2.48 -8.44
CA ALA A 403 8.06 -3.06 -9.78
C ALA A 403 8.81 -2.18 -10.79
N GLY A 404 8.56 -0.87 -10.77
CA GLY A 404 9.25 0.10 -11.62
C GLY A 404 10.74 0.19 -11.32
N ILE A 405 11.14 0.25 -10.05
CA ILE A 405 12.54 0.20 -9.64
C ILE A 405 13.20 -1.07 -10.17
N ASN A 406 12.59 -2.23 -9.96
CA ASN A 406 13.19 -3.51 -10.37
C ASN A 406 13.21 -3.71 -11.88
N ALA A 407 12.23 -3.21 -12.62
CA ALA A 407 12.29 -3.14 -14.07
C ALA A 407 13.49 -2.30 -14.54
N ALA A 408 13.69 -1.14 -13.92
CA ALA A 408 14.85 -0.29 -14.21
C ALA A 408 16.19 -0.97 -13.83
N MET A 409 16.28 -1.55 -12.64
CA MET A 409 17.49 -2.25 -12.18
C MET A 409 17.87 -3.40 -13.12
N SER A 410 16.89 -4.17 -13.60
CA SER A 410 17.12 -5.27 -14.55
C SER A 410 17.71 -4.79 -15.88
N ILE A 411 17.28 -3.62 -16.37
CA ILE A 411 17.78 -3.02 -17.63
C ILE A 411 19.17 -2.43 -17.42
N LEU A 412 19.40 -1.79 -16.26
CA LEU A 412 20.68 -1.16 -15.92
C LEU A 412 21.74 -2.16 -15.46
N GLY A 413 21.43 -3.45 -15.34
CA GLY A 413 22.33 -4.49 -14.86
C GLY A 413 22.76 -4.30 -13.40
N LYS A 414 21.90 -3.71 -12.58
CA LYS A 414 22.10 -3.48 -11.15
C LYS A 414 21.35 -4.51 -10.30
N GLU A 415 21.75 -4.64 -9.03
CA GLU A 415 21.08 -5.50 -8.07
C GLU A 415 19.63 -5.04 -7.84
N PRO A 416 18.67 -5.99 -7.76
CA PRO A 416 17.28 -5.65 -7.54
C PRO A 416 17.01 -5.13 -6.12
N LEU A 417 16.00 -4.28 -5.98
CA LEU A 417 15.47 -3.88 -4.68
C LEU A 417 14.56 -4.98 -4.14
N ILE A 418 14.98 -5.62 -3.07
CA ILE A 418 14.17 -6.53 -2.26
C ILE A 418 14.12 -5.97 -0.84
N LEU A 419 12.91 -5.69 -0.37
CA LEU A 419 12.68 -5.20 0.98
C LEU A 419 12.31 -6.37 1.91
N ASP A 420 13.04 -6.49 3.00
CA ASP A 420 12.80 -7.50 4.03
C ASP A 420 11.59 -7.13 4.90
N ARG A 421 10.89 -8.13 5.44
CA ARG A 421 9.78 -7.95 6.39
C ARG A 421 10.17 -7.22 7.66
N SER A 422 11.44 -7.25 8.04
CA SER A 422 11.98 -6.51 9.19
C SER A 422 12.39 -5.08 8.87
N GLU A 423 12.39 -4.68 7.59
CA GLU A 423 12.83 -3.37 7.12
C GLU A 423 11.66 -2.45 6.73
N ALA A 424 10.58 -3.03 6.17
CA ALA A 424 9.47 -2.24 5.62
C ALA A 424 8.13 -2.97 5.66
N TYR A 425 7.04 -2.21 5.84
CA TYR A 425 5.68 -2.68 5.56
C TYR A 425 5.50 -3.10 4.10
N ILE A 426 6.17 -2.41 3.17
CA ILE A 426 6.22 -2.80 1.74
C ILE A 426 6.81 -4.20 1.61
N GLY A 427 7.86 -4.52 2.36
CA GLY A 427 8.45 -5.87 2.41
C GLY A 427 7.48 -6.92 2.94
N VAL A 428 6.75 -6.61 4.03
CA VAL A 428 5.70 -7.49 4.55
C VAL A 428 4.60 -7.74 3.52
N LEU A 429 4.14 -6.69 2.82
CA LEU A 429 3.09 -6.78 1.80
C LEU A 429 3.52 -7.67 0.63
N ILE A 430 4.69 -7.42 0.07
CA ILE A 430 5.19 -8.17 -1.09
C ILE A 430 5.45 -9.64 -0.72
N ASP A 431 6.11 -9.88 0.41
CA ASP A 431 6.36 -11.25 0.88
C ASP A 431 5.06 -12.02 1.11
N ASP A 432 4.05 -11.41 1.75
CA ASP A 432 2.73 -12.02 1.93
C ASP A 432 2.06 -12.35 0.59
N LEU A 433 2.14 -11.46 -0.42
CA LEU A 433 1.55 -11.68 -1.73
C LEU A 433 2.19 -12.87 -2.48
N VAL A 434 3.53 -12.95 -2.47
CA VAL A 434 4.24 -13.95 -3.29
C VAL A 434 4.44 -15.30 -2.59
N THR A 435 4.22 -15.40 -1.26
CA THR A 435 4.45 -16.62 -0.47
C THR A 435 3.20 -17.23 0.14
N LYS A 436 2.11 -16.47 0.29
CA LYS A 436 0.87 -16.95 0.90
C LYS A 436 -0.20 -17.19 -0.16
N GLU A 437 -1.10 -18.13 0.12
CA GLU A 437 -2.31 -18.29 -0.69
C GLU A 437 -3.29 -17.16 -0.38
N ASN A 438 -3.65 -16.39 -1.41
CA ASN A 438 -4.57 -15.28 -1.32
C ASN A 438 -5.83 -15.61 -2.14
N HIS A 439 -6.88 -16.07 -1.46
CA HIS A 439 -8.19 -16.36 -2.07
C HIS A 439 -9.13 -15.15 -2.03
N GLU A 440 -8.72 -14.06 -1.43
CA GLU A 440 -9.45 -12.80 -1.31
C GLU A 440 -8.48 -11.61 -1.55
N PRO A 441 -8.98 -10.42 -1.96
CA PRO A 441 -8.12 -9.25 -2.13
C PRO A 441 -7.32 -8.94 -0.87
N TYR A 442 -5.99 -8.97 -1.00
CA TYR A 442 -5.06 -8.69 0.10
C TYR A 442 -5.18 -7.24 0.55
N ARG A 443 -5.18 -7.01 1.85
CA ARG A 443 -5.12 -5.68 2.44
C ARG A 443 -4.07 -5.63 3.54
N MET A 444 -3.24 -4.58 3.51
CA MET A 444 -2.25 -4.36 4.56
C MET A 444 -2.92 -3.93 5.86
N MET A 445 -2.49 -4.54 6.96
CA MET A 445 -2.92 -4.22 8.33
C MET A 445 -1.73 -4.25 9.27
N THR A 446 -1.79 -3.45 10.34
CA THR A 446 -0.72 -3.41 11.36
C THR A 446 -0.46 -4.78 12.02
N SER A 447 -1.48 -5.64 12.09
CA SER A 447 -1.35 -7.00 12.64
C SER A 447 -0.51 -7.95 11.79
N ARG A 448 -0.28 -7.64 10.51
CA ARG A 448 0.53 -8.47 9.61
C ARG A 448 2.03 -8.26 9.79
N ALA A 449 2.44 -7.14 10.36
CA ALA A 449 3.84 -6.84 10.64
C ALA A 449 4.25 -7.35 12.03
N GLU A 450 5.31 -8.15 12.08
CA GLU A 450 5.85 -8.74 13.31
C GLU A 450 6.60 -7.69 14.14
N TYR A 451 7.27 -6.74 13.48
CA TYR A 451 8.19 -5.77 14.10
C TYR A 451 7.65 -4.34 14.09
N ARG A 452 6.37 -4.15 14.47
CA ARG A 452 5.63 -2.89 14.32
C ARG A 452 6.30 -1.68 14.98
N LEU A 453 7.02 -1.88 16.08
CA LEU A 453 7.70 -0.79 16.77
C LEU A 453 8.97 -0.34 16.04
N LEU A 454 9.58 -1.21 15.25
CA LEU A 454 10.69 -0.85 14.36
C LEU A 454 10.19 -0.23 13.05
N LEU A 455 9.04 -0.69 12.54
CA LEU A 455 8.47 -0.29 11.25
C LEU A 455 7.46 0.86 11.37
N ARG A 456 7.76 1.88 12.18
CA ARG A 456 6.85 3.01 12.36
C ARG A 456 6.84 3.92 11.12
N GLN A 457 5.74 4.66 10.95
CA GLN A 457 5.65 5.65 9.87
C GLN A 457 6.60 6.85 10.08
N ASP A 458 6.84 7.22 11.35
CA ASP A 458 7.66 8.38 11.74
C ASP A 458 9.16 8.19 11.47
N ASN A 459 9.64 6.95 11.32
CA ASN A 459 11.04 6.63 11.09
C ASN A 459 11.31 5.98 9.71
N ALA A 460 10.38 6.08 8.78
CA ALA A 460 10.54 5.43 7.46
C ALA A 460 11.75 5.99 6.69
N ASP A 461 12.02 7.28 6.80
CA ASP A 461 13.20 7.94 6.22
C ASP A 461 14.51 7.36 6.76
N LEU A 462 14.63 7.21 8.07
CA LEU A 462 15.82 6.64 8.72
C LEU A 462 16.08 5.18 8.29
N ARG A 463 15.03 4.43 7.94
CA ARG A 463 15.13 3.02 7.53
C ARG A 463 15.43 2.85 6.04
N LEU A 464 14.88 3.69 5.17
CA LEU A 464 14.77 3.41 3.73
C LEU A 464 15.45 4.44 2.82
N SER A 465 15.71 5.68 3.28
CA SER A 465 16.26 6.72 2.39
C SER A 465 17.66 6.38 1.88
N LYS A 466 18.46 5.61 2.63
CA LYS A 466 19.74 5.11 2.12
C LYS A 466 19.55 4.24 0.89
N LYS A 467 18.59 3.32 0.91
CA LYS A 467 18.26 2.47 -0.26
C LYS A 467 17.75 3.33 -1.43
N GLY A 468 16.88 4.30 -1.16
CA GLY A 468 16.40 5.23 -2.18
C GLY A 468 17.52 6.04 -2.85
N TYR A 469 18.52 6.44 -2.06
CA TYR A 469 19.71 7.13 -2.55
C TYR A 469 20.61 6.20 -3.40
N GLU A 470 20.91 5.00 -2.92
CA GLU A 470 21.71 3.99 -3.63
C GLU A 470 21.07 3.59 -4.97
N ILE A 471 19.75 3.54 -5.04
CA ILE A 471 18.98 3.32 -6.28
C ILE A 471 19.13 4.51 -7.23
N GLY A 472 19.14 5.74 -6.71
CA GLY A 472 19.22 6.99 -7.48
C GLY A 472 17.90 7.80 -7.50
N LEU A 473 16.91 7.47 -6.65
CA LEU A 473 15.63 8.19 -6.56
C LEU A 473 15.59 9.27 -5.46
N ILE A 474 16.56 9.25 -4.55
CA ILE A 474 16.76 10.25 -3.49
C ILE A 474 17.99 11.07 -3.82
N SER A 475 17.87 12.41 -3.75
CA SER A 475 19.00 13.32 -3.96
C SER A 475 20.04 13.24 -2.84
N GLN A 476 21.28 13.65 -3.13
CA GLN A 476 22.36 13.76 -2.14
C GLN A 476 21.92 14.65 -0.97
N GLU A 477 21.37 15.81 -1.25
CA GLU A 477 20.92 16.79 -0.25
C GLU A 477 19.89 16.18 0.72
N ARG A 478 18.91 15.46 0.18
CA ARG A 478 17.90 14.78 1.01
C ARG A 478 18.53 13.67 1.87
N TYR A 479 19.47 12.91 1.32
CA TYR A 479 20.16 11.86 2.07
C TYR A 479 21.06 12.43 3.16
N ASP A 480 21.79 13.52 2.87
CA ASP A 480 22.62 14.23 3.86
C ASP A 480 21.79 14.74 5.04
N TRP A 481 20.57 15.26 4.77
CA TRP A 481 19.64 15.64 5.83
C TRP A 481 19.24 14.44 6.72
N VAL A 482 18.95 13.29 6.14
CA VAL A 482 18.62 12.07 6.91
C VAL A 482 19.81 11.64 7.79
N CYS A 483 21.01 11.67 7.28
CA CYS A 483 22.23 11.39 8.07
C CYS A 483 22.40 12.41 9.20
N GLN A 484 22.19 13.70 8.94
CA GLN A 484 22.25 14.74 9.98
C GLN A 484 21.18 14.52 11.05
N LYS A 485 19.96 14.20 10.65
CA LYS A 485 18.85 13.87 11.55
C LYS A 485 19.21 12.73 12.50
N GLU A 486 19.81 11.65 11.98
CA GLU A 486 20.25 10.52 12.81
C GLU A 486 21.28 10.95 13.86
N VAL A 487 22.26 11.78 13.46
CA VAL A 487 23.26 12.34 14.39
C VAL A 487 22.63 13.23 15.44
N LEU A 488 21.66 14.08 15.07
CA LEU A 488 20.94 14.95 16.02
C LEU A 488 20.16 14.13 17.05
N ILE A 489 19.46 13.10 16.62
CA ILE A 489 18.70 12.19 17.48
C ILE A 489 19.66 11.54 18.51
N GLN A 490 20.77 10.98 18.04
CA GLN A 490 21.71 10.28 18.90
C GLN A 490 22.36 11.21 19.93
N LYS A 491 22.85 12.38 19.48
CA LYS A 491 23.43 13.40 20.38
C LYS A 491 22.45 13.84 21.47
N GLU A 492 21.18 14.02 21.10
CA GLU A 492 20.18 14.47 22.07
C GLU A 492 19.82 13.37 23.08
N ILE A 493 19.72 12.12 22.66
CA ILE A 493 19.53 10.97 23.56
C ILE A 493 20.69 10.89 24.56
N GLU A 494 21.93 11.05 24.11
CA GLU A 494 23.11 11.04 24.96
C GLU A 494 23.13 12.23 25.93
N ARG A 495 22.80 13.44 25.48
CA ARG A 495 22.68 14.62 26.32
C ARG A 495 21.65 14.41 27.45
N VAL A 496 20.45 14.00 27.10
CA VAL A 496 19.32 13.76 28.02
C VAL A 496 19.69 12.69 29.05
N ALA A 497 20.45 11.67 28.70
CA ALA A 497 20.93 10.66 29.63
C ALA A 497 21.90 11.22 30.68
N GLY A 498 22.64 12.28 30.34
CA GLY A 498 23.56 12.99 31.24
C GLY A 498 22.92 14.05 32.12
N VAL A 499 21.72 14.55 31.77
CA VAL A 499 21.06 15.64 32.53
C VAL A 499 20.47 15.11 33.82
N LYS A 500 20.93 15.66 34.95
CA LYS A 500 20.47 15.33 36.28
C LYS A 500 19.42 16.34 36.77
N ILE A 501 18.28 15.85 37.21
CA ILE A 501 17.15 16.63 37.69
C ILE A 501 17.04 16.44 39.22
N GLY A 502 17.14 17.54 39.95
CA GLY A 502 16.98 17.53 41.40
C GLY A 502 15.52 17.53 41.85
N ALA A 503 15.24 17.01 43.05
CA ALA A 503 13.89 16.98 43.65
C ALA A 503 13.52 18.34 44.29
N ASN A 504 13.65 19.45 43.53
CA ASN A 504 13.31 20.79 44.00
C ASN A 504 11.81 21.09 43.85
N LYS A 505 11.34 22.23 44.40
CA LYS A 505 9.91 22.62 44.41
C LYS A 505 9.33 22.78 43.00
N GLU A 506 10.09 23.32 42.06
CA GLU A 506 9.67 23.55 40.68
C GLU A 506 9.42 22.20 39.95
N VAL A 507 10.34 21.28 40.11
CA VAL A 507 10.22 19.91 39.55
C VAL A 507 9.05 19.16 40.16
N GLN A 508 8.86 19.23 41.49
CA GLN A 508 7.74 18.58 42.17
C GLN A 508 6.39 19.13 41.69
N ALA A 509 6.27 20.45 41.57
CA ALA A 509 5.05 21.09 41.06
C ALA A 509 4.74 20.68 39.61
N LEU A 510 5.77 20.58 38.74
CA LEU A 510 5.61 20.10 37.40
C LEU A 510 5.14 18.65 37.36
N LEU A 511 5.75 17.76 38.13
CA LEU A 511 5.36 16.35 38.20
C LEU A 511 3.92 16.20 38.70
N GLU A 512 3.53 16.93 39.73
CA GLU A 512 2.17 16.94 40.29
C GLU A 512 1.15 17.41 39.24
N SER A 513 1.48 18.45 38.43
CA SER A 513 0.59 18.98 37.38
C SER A 513 0.26 17.96 36.31
N TYR A 514 1.13 16.99 36.09
CA TYR A 514 0.91 15.88 35.15
C TYR A 514 0.48 14.57 35.85
N GLY A 515 0.18 14.61 37.14
CA GLY A 515 -0.21 13.41 37.91
C GLY A 515 0.91 12.38 38.07
N SER A 516 2.17 12.82 37.94
CA SER A 516 3.34 11.95 38.09
C SER A 516 3.78 11.86 39.55
N ILE A 517 4.38 10.71 39.91
CA ILE A 517 4.86 10.45 41.26
C ILE A 517 6.01 11.43 41.61
N PRO A 518 5.98 12.10 42.77
CA PRO A 518 7.04 12.97 43.25
C PRO A 518 8.40 12.26 43.31
N LEU A 519 9.49 13.04 43.20
CA LEU A 519 10.86 12.53 43.35
C LEU A 519 11.26 12.56 44.83
N ASN A 520 11.79 11.46 45.36
CA ASN A 520 12.42 11.39 46.68
C ASN A 520 13.90 11.84 46.63
N THR A 521 14.56 11.57 45.51
CA THR A 521 15.96 11.92 45.26
C THR A 521 16.10 12.41 43.81
N GLY A 522 17.24 12.99 43.46
CA GLY A 522 17.54 13.38 42.08
C GLY A 522 17.54 12.18 41.16
N THR A 523 17.12 12.41 39.91
CA THR A 523 17.06 11.39 38.83
C THR A 523 17.62 11.96 37.53
N THR A 524 17.68 11.17 36.47
CA THR A 524 18.01 11.67 35.13
C THR A 524 16.78 12.11 34.37
N LEU A 525 16.94 12.99 33.42
CA LEU A 525 15.85 13.41 32.52
C LEU A 525 15.30 12.21 31.72
N THR A 526 16.15 11.27 31.30
CA THR A 526 15.78 10.01 30.68
C THR A 526 14.76 9.21 31.49
N GLU A 527 14.99 9.08 32.84
CA GLU A 527 14.07 8.33 33.69
C GLU A 527 12.71 9.03 33.83
N LEU A 528 12.68 10.36 33.75
CA LEU A 528 11.43 11.12 33.75
C LEU A 528 10.68 10.95 32.42
N ILE A 529 11.35 11.01 31.26
CA ILE A 529 10.74 10.80 29.96
C ILE A 529 10.13 9.39 29.84
N ARG A 530 10.72 8.39 30.47
CA ARG A 530 10.22 7.00 30.49
C ARG A 530 8.89 6.83 31.20
N ARG A 531 8.48 7.78 32.06
CA ARG A 531 7.19 7.72 32.76
C ARG A 531 6.03 7.87 31.76
N PRO A 532 4.92 7.10 31.91
CA PRO A 532 3.80 7.14 30.96
C PRO A 532 3.20 8.54 30.77
N GLU A 533 3.04 9.30 31.85
CA GLU A 533 2.41 10.61 31.88
C GLU A 533 3.30 11.76 31.41
N LEU A 534 4.61 11.55 31.32
CA LEU A 534 5.60 12.55 30.90
C LEU A 534 6.13 12.25 29.50
N ASP A 535 6.70 13.24 28.87
CA ASP A 535 7.40 13.15 27.58
C ASP A 535 8.47 14.25 27.49
N TYR A 536 9.26 14.21 26.41
CA TYR A 536 10.34 15.15 26.17
C TYR A 536 9.84 16.60 26.10
N GLU A 537 8.65 16.86 25.52
CA GLU A 537 8.07 18.20 25.41
C GLU A 537 7.58 18.74 26.76
N LYS A 538 6.87 17.94 27.55
CA LYS A 538 6.37 18.31 28.87
C LYS A 538 7.47 18.68 29.84
N LEU A 539 8.65 18.10 29.67
CA LEU A 539 9.81 18.35 30.54
C LEU A 539 10.67 19.54 30.07
N ALA A 540 10.33 20.23 29.01
CA ALA A 540 11.05 21.38 28.47
C ALA A 540 11.27 22.49 29.52
N VAL A 541 10.29 22.70 30.41
CA VAL A 541 10.34 23.76 31.45
C VAL A 541 11.49 23.55 32.43
N ILE A 542 11.85 22.30 32.73
CA ILE A 542 12.90 21.96 33.69
C ILE A 542 14.24 21.63 33.03
N ASP A 543 14.29 21.51 31.71
CA ASP A 543 15.50 21.26 30.92
C ASP A 543 16.04 22.58 30.35
N LYS A 544 16.80 23.31 31.17
CA LYS A 544 17.30 24.65 30.83
C LYS A 544 18.33 24.68 29.69
N GLU A 545 18.95 23.57 29.39
CA GLU A 545 19.96 23.42 28.34
C GLU A 545 19.40 22.72 27.11
N ARG A 546 18.07 22.61 27.02
CA ARG A 546 17.39 21.97 25.89
C ARG A 546 17.70 22.71 24.59
N PRO A 547 18.23 22.03 23.56
CA PRO A 547 18.44 22.63 22.26
C PRO A 547 17.11 22.80 21.50
N GLU A 548 17.06 23.76 20.59
CA GLU A 548 16.00 23.86 19.60
C GLU A 548 16.25 22.84 18.49
N LEU A 549 15.34 21.90 18.33
CA LEU A 549 15.45 20.79 17.40
C LEU A 549 14.20 20.70 16.51
N PRO A 550 14.34 20.23 15.26
CA PRO A 550 13.19 19.93 14.41
C PRO A 550 12.22 18.95 15.07
N TYR A 551 10.92 19.14 14.80
CA TYR A 551 9.85 18.33 15.41
C TYR A 551 10.05 16.83 15.22
N ASP A 552 10.44 16.39 14.02
CA ASP A 552 10.66 14.99 13.70
C ASP A 552 11.89 14.38 14.41
N VAL A 553 12.89 15.20 14.75
CA VAL A 553 14.00 14.81 15.65
C VAL A 553 13.51 14.62 17.07
N VAL A 554 12.73 15.58 17.58
CA VAL A 554 12.14 15.54 18.93
C VAL A 554 11.24 14.32 19.10
N GLU A 555 10.41 14.02 18.11
CA GLU A 555 9.54 12.84 18.12
C GLU A 555 10.37 11.55 18.23
N GLN A 556 11.45 11.42 17.46
CA GLN A 556 12.35 10.26 17.50
C GLN A 556 13.06 10.14 18.86
N VAL A 557 13.56 11.24 19.42
CA VAL A 557 14.20 11.24 20.75
C VAL A 557 13.23 10.72 21.80
N ASN A 558 12.02 11.25 21.84
CA ASN A 558 10.99 10.83 22.78
C ASN A 558 10.62 9.34 22.65
N ILE A 559 10.40 8.86 21.43
CA ILE A 559 10.03 7.47 21.18
C ILE A 559 11.18 6.53 21.55
N ASN A 560 12.40 6.82 21.12
CA ASN A 560 13.55 5.96 21.39
C ASN A 560 13.82 5.83 22.89
N ILE A 561 13.68 6.92 23.68
CA ILE A 561 13.85 6.87 25.13
C ILE A 561 12.72 6.08 25.81
N LYS A 562 11.46 6.37 25.46
CA LYS A 562 10.29 5.71 26.07
C LYS A 562 10.20 4.21 25.81
N TYR A 563 10.54 3.80 24.61
CA TYR A 563 10.34 2.42 24.16
C TYR A 563 11.66 1.65 24.01
N ASP A 564 12.78 2.16 24.53
CA ASP A 564 14.11 1.60 24.43
C ASP A 564 14.15 0.08 24.68
N GLY A 565 13.66 -0.38 25.82
CA GLY A 565 13.68 -1.80 26.17
C GLY A 565 12.87 -2.71 25.22
N TYR A 566 11.79 -2.18 24.62
CA TYR A 566 11.00 -2.91 23.63
C TYR A 566 11.69 -2.92 22.26
N ILE A 567 12.31 -1.80 21.87
CA ILE A 567 13.08 -1.66 20.62
C ILE A 567 14.26 -2.63 20.63
N VAL A 568 15.06 -2.66 21.70
CA VAL A 568 16.20 -3.60 21.86
C VAL A 568 15.74 -5.06 21.76
N ARG A 569 14.60 -5.39 22.37
CA ARG A 569 14.03 -6.75 22.27
C ARG A 569 13.65 -7.11 20.84
N GLN A 570 13.00 -6.20 20.11
CA GLN A 570 12.64 -6.45 18.70
C GLN A 570 13.87 -6.54 17.80
N ILE A 571 14.91 -5.74 18.02
CA ILE A 571 16.17 -5.84 17.27
C ILE A 571 16.78 -7.23 17.41
N LYS A 572 16.84 -7.79 18.62
CA LYS A 572 17.32 -9.17 18.85
C LYS A 572 16.48 -10.22 18.12
N GLN A 573 15.15 -10.03 18.05
CA GLN A 573 14.27 -10.90 17.27
C GLN A 573 14.57 -10.82 15.77
N VAL A 574 14.79 -9.62 15.25
CA VAL A 574 15.18 -9.39 13.85
C VAL A 574 16.52 -10.04 13.51
N GLU A 575 17.51 -9.93 14.39
CA GLU A 575 18.83 -10.59 14.19
C GLU A 575 18.68 -12.11 14.08
N HIS A 576 17.83 -12.71 14.90
CA HIS A 576 17.54 -14.14 14.81
C HIS A 576 16.81 -14.49 13.50
N TYR A 577 15.82 -13.70 13.12
CA TYR A 577 15.08 -13.87 11.87
C TYR A 577 16.00 -13.76 10.63
N LYS A 578 16.87 -12.75 10.58
CA LYS A 578 17.83 -12.55 9.47
C LYS A 578 18.79 -13.74 9.29
N LYS A 579 19.10 -14.48 10.33
CA LYS A 579 19.90 -15.73 10.21
C LYS A 579 19.20 -16.79 9.36
N LEU A 580 17.86 -16.87 9.41
CA LEU A 580 17.08 -17.78 8.58
C LEU A 580 16.95 -17.26 7.15
N GLU A 581 16.72 -15.96 6.97
CA GLU A 581 16.63 -15.32 5.66
C GLU A 581 17.94 -15.37 4.87
N ASN A 582 19.06 -15.31 5.55
CA ASN A 582 20.39 -15.43 4.92
C ASN A 582 20.72 -16.86 4.47
N LYS A 583 19.99 -17.88 4.93
CA LYS A 583 20.13 -19.25 4.43
C LYS A 583 19.38 -19.39 3.11
N LYS A 584 20.06 -19.07 2.00
CA LYS A 584 19.49 -19.10 0.65
C LYS A 584 19.23 -20.52 0.18
N ILE A 585 18.17 -20.70 -0.59
CA ILE A 585 17.81 -21.91 -1.32
C ILE A 585 18.05 -21.62 -2.81
N ALA A 586 18.73 -22.50 -3.50
CA ALA A 586 18.95 -22.36 -4.94
C ALA A 586 17.63 -22.48 -5.72
N GLU A 587 17.47 -21.76 -6.82
CA GLU A 587 16.25 -21.80 -7.65
C GLU A 587 15.99 -23.20 -8.24
N ASP A 588 17.05 -23.96 -8.49
CA ASP A 588 17.04 -25.31 -9.03
C ASP A 588 17.06 -26.40 -7.94
N PHE A 589 16.83 -26.02 -6.67
CA PHE A 589 16.84 -26.96 -5.54
C PHE A 589 15.76 -28.04 -5.70
N ASP A 590 16.18 -29.32 -5.70
CA ASP A 590 15.26 -30.44 -5.82
C ASP A 590 14.73 -30.89 -4.44
N TYR A 591 13.47 -30.58 -4.18
CA TYR A 591 12.77 -30.94 -2.95
C TYR A 591 12.39 -32.44 -2.91
N ASP A 592 12.47 -33.19 -4.02
CA ASP A 592 12.22 -34.63 -4.03
C ASP A 592 13.37 -35.41 -3.41
N GLU A 593 14.59 -34.88 -3.49
CA GLU A 593 15.76 -35.49 -2.87
C GLU A 593 15.81 -35.31 -1.35
N VAL A 594 14.95 -34.46 -0.74
CA VAL A 594 14.95 -34.23 0.70
C VAL A 594 14.20 -35.36 1.43
N PRO A 595 14.92 -36.25 2.14
CA PRO A 595 14.28 -37.35 2.86
C PRO A 595 13.45 -36.82 4.04
N SER A 596 12.36 -37.50 4.36
CA SER A 596 11.49 -37.18 5.50
C SER A 596 10.74 -35.83 5.40
N LEU A 597 10.77 -35.15 4.27
CA LEU A 597 9.95 -33.97 4.01
C LEU A 597 8.51 -34.42 3.72
N ARG A 598 7.52 -33.87 4.45
CA ARG A 598 6.10 -34.23 4.25
C ARG A 598 5.66 -33.93 2.81
N ILE A 599 4.75 -34.74 2.29
CA ILE A 599 4.25 -34.62 0.89
C ILE A 599 3.67 -33.20 0.65
N GLU A 600 2.84 -32.71 1.56
CA GLU A 600 2.25 -31.37 1.48
C GLU A 600 3.34 -30.28 1.43
N ALA A 601 4.29 -30.32 2.36
CA ALA A 601 5.39 -29.35 2.40
C ALA A 601 6.22 -29.38 1.12
N ARG A 602 6.52 -30.58 0.59
CA ARG A 602 7.24 -30.77 -0.67
C ARG A 602 6.49 -30.16 -1.85
N GLN A 603 5.19 -30.41 -1.97
CA GLN A 603 4.35 -29.85 -3.03
C GLN A 603 4.32 -28.31 -2.96
N LYS A 604 4.14 -27.76 -1.76
CA LYS A 604 4.12 -26.32 -1.53
C LYS A 604 5.48 -25.66 -1.85
N LEU A 605 6.58 -26.24 -1.38
CA LEU A 605 7.92 -25.73 -1.67
C LEU A 605 8.26 -25.74 -3.16
N LYS A 606 7.85 -26.79 -3.90
CA LYS A 606 7.97 -26.86 -5.36
C LYS A 606 7.13 -25.78 -6.08
N LEU A 607 5.92 -25.54 -5.59
CA LEU A 607 5.01 -24.55 -6.16
C LEU A 607 5.53 -23.11 -5.95
N TYR A 608 5.90 -22.79 -4.71
CA TYR A 608 6.27 -21.41 -4.32
C TYR A 608 7.73 -21.06 -4.62
N LYS A 609 8.61 -22.07 -4.70
CA LYS A 609 10.05 -21.89 -4.96
C LYS A 609 10.68 -20.81 -4.09
N PRO A 610 10.65 -20.95 -2.74
CA PRO A 610 11.22 -19.96 -1.85
C PRO A 610 12.73 -19.82 -2.07
N LEU A 611 13.24 -18.59 -2.02
CA LEU A 611 14.64 -18.28 -2.20
C LEU A 611 15.45 -18.31 -0.89
N SER A 612 14.76 -18.51 0.25
CA SER A 612 15.41 -18.62 1.57
C SER A 612 14.63 -19.55 2.50
N ILE A 613 15.32 -20.04 3.53
CA ILE A 613 14.70 -20.83 4.61
C ILE A 613 13.64 -19.98 5.35
N GLY A 614 13.86 -18.69 5.51
CA GLY A 614 12.90 -17.79 6.09
C GLY A 614 11.61 -17.72 5.27
N GLN A 615 11.68 -17.55 3.94
CA GLN A 615 10.52 -17.63 3.06
C GLN A 615 9.83 -18.99 3.15
N ALA A 616 10.59 -20.08 3.09
CA ALA A 616 10.06 -21.44 3.20
C ALA A 616 9.23 -21.64 4.48
N SER A 617 9.67 -21.07 5.60
CA SER A 617 9.00 -21.19 6.90
C SER A 617 7.65 -20.45 6.98
N ARG A 618 7.39 -19.52 6.07
CA ARG A 618 6.14 -18.73 6.03
C ARG A 618 5.10 -19.30 5.07
N ILE A 619 5.47 -20.28 4.27
CA ILE A 619 4.54 -20.92 3.32
C ILE A 619 3.51 -21.74 4.11
N SER A 620 2.24 -21.51 3.84
CA SER A 620 1.15 -22.29 4.43
C SER A 620 1.29 -23.76 4.07
N GLY A 621 1.21 -24.65 5.07
CA GLY A 621 1.44 -26.10 4.91
C GLY A 621 2.87 -26.56 5.17
N VAL A 622 3.83 -25.65 5.33
CA VAL A 622 5.20 -25.95 5.76
C VAL A 622 5.33 -25.72 7.27
N SER A 623 5.66 -26.79 8.01
CA SER A 623 5.79 -26.74 9.47
C SER A 623 7.22 -26.47 9.93
N PRO A 624 7.44 -26.07 11.20
CA PRO A 624 8.78 -25.98 11.78
C PRO A 624 9.61 -27.25 11.67
N ALA A 625 8.95 -28.44 11.71
CA ALA A 625 9.62 -29.73 11.53
C ALA A 625 10.15 -29.89 10.10
N ASP A 626 9.37 -29.49 9.08
CA ASP A 626 9.81 -29.52 7.68
C ASP A 626 11.00 -28.59 7.45
N ILE A 627 11.01 -27.41 8.07
CA ILE A 627 12.14 -26.47 8.03
C ILE A 627 13.38 -27.08 8.68
N SER A 628 13.25 -27.79 9.80
CA SER A 628 14.38 -28.46 10.44
C SER A 628 14.96 -29.54 9.54
N VAL A 629 14.12 -30.35 8.89
CA VAL A 629 14.54 -31.38 7.92
C VAL A 629 15.30 -30.74 6.74
N LEU A 630 14.75 -29.66 6.20
CA LEU A 630 15.38 -28.94 5.08
C LEU A 630 16.75 -28.37 5.45
N LEU A 631 16.86 -27.76 6.65
CA LEU A 631 18.13 -27.22 7.16
C LEU A 631 19.19 -28.32 7.30
N VAL A 632 18.86 -29.45 7.90
CA VAL A 632 19.79 -30.58 8.08
C VAL A 632 20.26 -31.12 6.74
N TYR A 633 19.33 -31.28 5.78
CA TYR A 633 19.67 -31.76 4.44
C TYR A 633 20.60 -30.79 3.70
N MET A 634 20.33 -29.49 3.74
CA MET A 634 21.16 -28.45 3.12
C MET A 634 22.57 -28.40 3.75
N GLU A 635 22.71 -28.61 5.05
CA GLU A 635 24.01 -28.68 5.72
C GLU A 635 24.78 -29.95 5.32
N GLN A 636 24.10 -31.10 5.19
CA GLN A 636 24.72 -32.35 4.69
C GLN A 636 25.23 -32.18 3.25
N MET A 637 24.45 -31.56 2.36
CA MET A 637 24.89 -31.31 0.98
C MET A 637 26.15 -30.43 0.92
N LYS A 638 26.25 -29.40 1.77
CA LYS A 638 27.45 -28.54 1.85
C LYS A 638 28.68 -29.34 2.30
N TYR A 639 28.48 -30.24 3.28
CA TYR A 639 29.57 -31.10 3.77
C TYR A 639 30.07 -32.08 2.69
N HIS A 640 29.14 -32.67 1.93
CA HIS A 640 29.53 -33.59 0.82
C HIS A 640 30.20 -32.84 -0.34
N LYS A 641 29.74 -31.64 -0.72
CA LYS A 641 30.41 -30.81 -1.74
C LYS A 641 31.76 -30.24 -1.30
N GLY A 642 31.96 -30.04 0.01
CA GLY A 642 33.23 -29.58 0.59
C GLY A 642 34.31 -30.67 0.70
N ASN A 643 33.93 -31.93 0.74
CA ASN A 643 34.85 -33.09 0.83
C ASN A 643 35.27 -33.66 -0.55
N ILE A 644 34.78 -33.06 -1.65
CA ILE A 644 35.10 -33.47 -3.04
C ILE A 644 36.10 -32.47 -3.69
N LYS A 645 36.68 -31.55 -2.91
CA LYS A 645 37.78 -30.65 -3.38
C LYS A 645 39.12 -31.04 -2.78
#